data_58dd2c1268a959c434be27dc9319ee06
#
_entry.id   58dd2c1268a959c434be27dc9319ee06
#
_cell.length_a   1.000
_cell.length_b   1.000
_cell.length_c   1.000
_cell.angle_alpha   90.00
_cell.angle_beta   90.00
_cell.angle_gamma   90.00
#
_symmetry.space_group_name_H-M   'P 1'
#
loop_
_entity.id
_entity.type
_entity.pdbx_description
1 polymer ?
#
loop_
_entity_poly.entity_id
_entity_poly.type
_entity_poly.pdbx_seq_one_letter_code
_entity_poly.pdbx_strand_id
1 'polypeptide(L)'
;MHLSTKYFLQIMKDTVGHCIDSKCSPTLRLYSQTKSQIFFHTKNFRNACIVPSSQGGVQPWRQFSYKDLLKSEQKHFSAFKSNYTEKTERLKQRLEAHYEKYSSNLGSLVIKIGEYVYFEENGCICRSRLEEADEGNIEVLFNMEDLPFCDFLIQRIRISPDHRYIAVGIKSANSEDSASIIVKLSTQPVIERIIPNVFSFEWATNDILFYTIQKNLRCHEVYFYDFSKKLSELVYTEQDARYFVDLYCTKDKRFLTINSNSKTTSEVWLIDCHHPFKPPVIVQQRTKGVIYHVEHRNNYLYILTTDGDPMGYKLPAWACSLELEPHPEYTSSTCYFWLASPVQPPIRFAYSLVENKLIELTEQEMPIAVNCHAVRLEAKSKDEIWVPITVFHKANSVELHRKPLLIHVYGAYGTDVNMSFKPENLMLIEDGWMLAYCHVRGGGELGLAWHKDGCTTKKHNGIHDLKACINLLHKLGFSCPMYTALASLSAGGVLAGALYNSDPHLIRAMVLQSPFLDVLNTMLDPHLPLTIEEQEEWGNPLVDENCKEYIKSYCPYQNIRPQHYPSVFITVSENDQRVPLAGLLRYICKLRKAVRDYAEAKTTDEKGLQMPSVILDVQPGGSHCASSWEDSLNQVAVQLTFLYNELGLDTQK
;
A
#
# COMPACT_ATOMS: atom_id res chain seq x y z
N MET A 1 6.88 23.35 -3.40
CA MET A 1 7.02 21.98 -3.87
C MET A 1 6.60 21.98 -5.34
N HIS A 2 7.49 21.68 -6.26
CA HIS A 2 7.09 21.45 -7.65
C HIS A 2 6.49 20.07 -7.73
N LEU A 3 5.23 19.96 -8.13
CA LEU A 3 4.64 18.69 -8.52
C LEU A 3 5.42 18.20 -9.74
N SER A 4 6.22 17.15 -9.58
CA SER A 4 6.90 16.54 -10.72
C SER A 4 5.87 15.89 -11.64
N THR A 5 6.22 15.72 -12.91
CA THR A 5 5.42 15.00 -13.92
C THR A 5 4.96 13.63 -13.39
N LYS A 6 5.69 13.07 -12.42
CA LYS A 6 5.37 11.82 -11.75
C LYS A 6 4.19 11.93 -10.79
N TYR A 7 3.99 13.06 -10.11
CA TYR A 7 2.77 13.33 -9.34
C TYR A 7 1.56 13.40 -10.27
N PHE A 8 1.71 14.00 -11.44
CA PHE A 8 0.65 14.03 -12.43
C PHE A 8 0.38 12.64 -13.03
N LEU A 9 1.42 11.83 -13.26
CA LEU A 9 1.30 10.42 -13.65
C LEU A 9 0.73 9.55 -12.52
N GLN A 10 1.08 9.81 -11.27
CA GLN A 10 0.48 9.16 -10.11
C GLN A 10 -0.99 9.56 -9.96
N ILE A 11 -1.29 10.84 -10.10
CA ILE A 11 -2.65 11.40 -10.12
C ILE A 11 -3.49 10.74 -11.24
N MET A 12 -2.93 10.57 -12.43
CA MET A 12 -3.61 9.89 -13.53
C MET A 12 -3.70 8.38 -13.31
N LYS A 13 -2.72 7.75 -12.67
CA LYS A 13 -2.78 6.33 -12.25
C LYS A 13 -3.81 6.11 -11.15
N ASP A 14 -3.88 6.98 -10.15
CA ASP A 14 -4.84 6.88 -9.05
C ASP A 14 -6.28 7.13 -9.52
N THR A 15 -6.46 7.88 -10.61
CA THR A 15 -7.75 8.01 -11.30
C THR A 15 -8.08 6.75 -12.13
N VAL A 16 -7.09 5.90 -12.43
CA VAL A 16 -7.19 4.76 -13.35
C VAL A 16 -6.98 3.42 -12.66
N GLY A 17 -6.37 3.39 -11.50
CA GLY A 17 -5.98 2.15 -10.85
C GLY A 17 -5.76 2.31 -9.35
N HIS A 18 -6.84 2.38 -8.57
CA HIS A 18 -6.77 1.95 -7.18
C HIS A 18 -6.58 0.44 -7.16
N CYS A 19 -5.37 0.02 -7.36
CA CYS A 19 -4.96 -1.35 -7.07
C CYS A 19 -3.48 -1.44 -6.71
N ILE A 20 -3.06 -0.67 -5.75
CA ILE A 20 -1.97 -0.92 -4.79
C ILE A 20 -2.15 0.16 -3.73
N ASP A 21 -2.76 -0.22 -2.66
CA ASP A 21 -2.99 0.30 -1.33
C ASP A 21 -4.43 0.67 -1.00
N SER A 22 -5.02 -0.30 -0.30
CA SER A 22 -5.93 -0.18 0.82
C SER A 22 -6.51 1.22 1.08
N LYS A 23 -7.69 1.50 0.58
CA LYS A 23 -8.67 2.26 1.35
C LYS A 23 -9.80 1.30 1.72
N CYS A 24 -9.69 0.68 2.90
CA CYS A 24 -10.84 0.11 3.57
C CYS A 24 -11.80 1.25 3.90
N SER A 25 -12.90 1.33 3.21
CA SER A 25 -14.05 2.11 3.64
C SER A 25 -14.74 1.37 4.78
N PRO A 26 -15.09 2.03 5.90
CA PRO A 26 -15.80 1.37 6.97
C PRO A 26 -17.29 1.27 6.62
N THR A 27 -17.77 0.10 6.26
CA THR A 27 -19.20 -0.17 6.27
C THR A 27 -19.50 -1.19 7.35
N LEU A 28 -20.31 -0.75 8.30
CA LEU A 28 -20.79 -1.42 9.49
C LEU A 28 -21.83 -2.49 9.16
N ARG A 29 -21.73 -3.61 9.90
CA ARG A 29 -22.75 -4.50 10.48
C ARG A 29 -23.07 -5.81 9.80
N LEU A 30 -22.77 -6.86 10.59
CA LEU A 30 -23.59 -7.69 11.52
C LEU A 30 -24.53 -8.74 10.91
N TYR A 31 -24.23 -10.00 11.34
CA TYR A 31 -25.09 -11.20 11.50
C TYR A 31 -25.43 -11.95 10.22
N SER A 32 -25.26 -13.24 10.16
CA SER A 32 -25.47 -14.38 11.01
C SER A 32 -24.99 -15.66 10.32
N GLN A 33 -24.72 -16.66 11.13
CA GLN A 33 -24.32 -18.00 10.73
C GLN A 33 -25.34 -18.72 9.84
N THR A 34 -24.92 -19.25 8.70
CA THR A 34 -25.37 -20.55 8.23
C THR A 34 -24.29 -21.19 7.38
N LYS A 35 -23.89 -22.38 7.81
CA LYS A 35 -22.93 -23.26 7.15
C LYS A 35 -23.53 -23.84 5.89
N SER A 36 -22.85 -23.67 4.75
CA SER A 36 -22.85 -24.67 3.69
C SER A 36 -21.46 -24.74 3.07
N GLN A 37 -20.80 -25.86 3.32
CA GLN A 37 -19.49 -26.20 2.78
C GLN A 37 -19.64 -26.50 1.27
N ILE A 38 -18.97 -25.70 0.45
CA ILE A 38 -18.62 -26.10 -0.90
C ILE A 38 -17.10 -26.18 -0.95
N PHE A 39 -16.61 -27.40 -1.15
CA PHE A 39 -15.21 -27.75 -1.25
C PHE A 39 -14.60 -27.14 -2.50
N PHE A 40 -13.74 -26.15 -2.37
CA PHE A 40 -12.71 -25.88 -3.34
C PHE A 40 -11.55 -26.85 -3.09
N HIS A 41 -11.17 -27.59 -4.10
CA HIS A 41 -9.96 -28.41 -4.09
C HIS A 41 -8.74 -27.49 -3.98
N THR A 42 -8.34 -27.20 -2.77
CA THR A 42 -6.99 -26.76 -2.49
C THR A 42 -6.05 -27.93 -2.72
N LYS A 43 -5.48 -27.99 -3.93
CA LYS A 43 -4.32 -28.84 -4.17
C LYS A 43 -3.20 -28.37 -3.23
N ASN A 44 -2.89 -29.25 -2.31
CA ASN A 44 -1.81 -29.16 -1.35
C ASN A 44 -0.52 -28.61 -1.93
N PHE A 45 -0.22 -27.34 -1.68
CA PHE A 45 1.16 -26.82 -1.67
C PHE A 45 1.81 -27.08 -0.30
N ARG A 46 1.72 -28.34 0.16
CA ARG A 46 2.30 -28.74 1.45
C ARG A 46 3.74 -29.24 1.38
N ASN A 47 4.39 -29.30 0.22
CA ASN A 47 5.74 -29.86 0.08
C ASN A 47 6.58 -29.16 -0.97
N ALA A 48 7.04 -27.96 -0.69
CA ALA A 48 8.14 -27.34 -1.46
C ALA A 48 9.00 -26.43 -0.59
N CYS A 49 9.52 -26.96 0.53
CA CYS A 49 10.67 -26.40 1.21
C CYS A 49 11.78 -27.46 1.27
N ILE A 50 12.19 -27.96 0.08
CA ILE A 50 13.45 -28.69 -0.03
C ILE A 50 14.51 -27.66 -0.45
N VAL A 51 15.22 -27.15 0.54
CA VAL A 51 16.43 -26.37 0.32
C VAL A 51 17.56 -27.32 -0.07
N PRO A 52 18.29 -27.11 -1.18
CA PRO A 52 19.48 -27.89 -1.49
C PRO A 52 20.51 -27.74 -0.37
N SER A 53 21.04 -28.85 0.09
CA SER A 53 22.07 -28.90 1.10
C SER A 53 23.41 -28.44 0.52
N SER A 54 23.90 -27.28 0.91
CA SER A 54 25.30 -26.93 0.80
C SER A 54 25.87 -26.70 2.21
N GLN A 55 26.69 -27.63 2.59
CA GLN A 55 27.77 -27.64 3.59
C GLN A 55 27.73 -26.70 4.81
N GLY A 56 27.72 -27.34 6.00
CA GLY A 56 28.50 -26.88 7.13
C GLY A 56 27.92 -25.78 8.02
N GLY A 57 27.02 -26.16 8.90
CA GLY A 57 26.59 -25.38 10.06
C GLY A 57 25.17 -25.77 10.46
N VAL A 58 25.00 -26.39 11.63
CA VAL A 58 23.64 -26.72 12.16
C VAL A 58 22.91 -25.41 12.42
N GLN A 59 21.96 -25.08 11.57
CA GLN A 59 21.13 -23.90 11.77
C GLN A 59 20.09 -24.19 12.87
N PRO A 60 19.92 -23.34 13.88
CA PRO A 60 19.06 -23.61 15.05
C PRO A 60 17.60 -23.94 14.73
N TRP A 61 17.08 -23.43 13.61
CA TRP A 61 15.70 -23.65 13.18
C TRP A 61 15.44 -25.01 12.50
N ARG A 62 16.47 -25.81 12.18
CA ARG A 62 16.30 -27.19 11.68
C ARG A 62 15.80 -28.17 12.74
N GLN A 63 15.82 -27.77 14.02
CA GLN A 63 15.35 -28.61 15.13
C GLN A 63 13.86 -28.49 15.41
N PHE A 64 13.20 -27.44 14.91
CA PHE A 64 11.78 -27.19 15.16
C PHE A 64 10.98 -27.25 13.86
N SER A 65 9.79 -27.87 13.94
CA SER A 65 8.85 -27.80 12.82
C SER A 65 8.30 -26.35 12.67
N TYR A 66 7.93 -25.97 11.46
CA TYR A 66 7.24 -24.68 11.20
C TYR A 66 6.08 -24.43 12.15
N LYS A 67 5.27 -25.47 12.42
CA LYS A 67 4.13 -25.41 13.33
C LYS A 67 4.53 -25.13 14.77
N ASP A 68 5.66 -25.66 15.23
CA ASP A 68 6.13 -25.44 16.60
C ASP A 68 6.64 -24.00 16.78
N LEU A 69 7.33 -23.47 15.78
CA LEU A 69 7.77 -22.07 15.77
C LEU A 69 6.56 -21.12 15.78
N LEU A 70 5.57 -21.38 14.94
CA LEU A 70 4.34 -20.57 14.88
C LEU A 70 3.60 -20.59 16.22
N LYS A 71 3.41 -21.77 16.83
CA LYS A 71 2.79 -21.91 18.15
C LYS A 71 3.56 -21.18 19.25
N SER A 72 4.89 -21.22 19.19
CA SER A 72 5.74 -20.50 20.13
C SER A 72 5.54 -18.99 20.02
N GLU A 73 5.48 -18.45 18.79
CA GLU A 73 5.26 -17.03 18.55
C GLU A 73 3.84 -16.59 18.98
N GLN A 74 2.84 -17.38 18.67
CA GLN A 74 1.45 -17.14 19.14
C GLN A 74 1.36 -17.09 20.67
N LYS A 75 2.12 -17.96 21.37
CA LYS A 75 2.18 -17.91 22.84
C LYS A 75 2.86 -16.64 23.35
N HIS A 76 3.96 -16.21 22.74
CA HIS A 76 4.64 -14.96 23.09
C HIS A 76 3.73 -13.75 22.88
N PHE A 77 3.04 -13.68 21.75
CA PHE A 77 2.08 -12.62 21.47
C PHE A 77 0.90 -12.62 22.44
N SER A 78 0.32 -13.79 22.74
CA SER A 78 -0.78 -13.91 23.71
C SER A 78 -0.37 -13.43 25.09
N ALA A 79 0.85 -13.74 25.54
CA ALA A 79 1.37 -13.25 26.82
C ALA A 79 1.52 -11.71 26.81
N PHE A 80 2.04 -11.12 25.72
CA PHE A 80 2.09 -9.68 25.56
C PHE A 80 0.69 -9.06 25.63
N LYS A 81 -0.26 -9.56 24.84
CA LYS A 81 -1.64 -9.05 24.79
C LYS A 81 -2.31 -9.11 26.16
N SER A 82 -2.14 -10.23 26.89
CA SER A 82 -2.72 -10.39 28.23
C SER A 82 -2.17 -9.39 29.26
N ASN A 83 -0.89 -9.03 29.16
CA ASN A 83 -0.28 -8.05 30.06
C ASN A 83 -0.78 -6.62 29.84
N TYR A 84 -1.31 -6.30 28.66
CA TYR A 84 -1.67 -4.94 28.27
C TYR A 84 -3.12 -4.80 27.77
N THR A 85 -4.01 -5.75 28.11
CA THR A 85 -5.40 -5.79 27.64
C THR A 85 -6.14 -4.49 27.93
N GLU A 86 -6.08 -3.98 29.15
CA GLU A 86 -6.79 -2.75 29.55
C GLU A 86 -6.28 -1.52 28.78
N LYS A 87 -4.97 -1.40 28.61
CA LYS A 87 -4.36 -0.30 27.86
C LYS A 87 -4.74 -0.35 26.38
N THR A 88 -4.74 -1.55 25.80
CA THR A 88 -5.12 -1.78 24.40
C THR A 88 -6.59 -1.42 24.18
N GLU A 89 -7.47 -1.86 25.05
CA GLU A 89 -8.90 -1.57 24.93
C GLU A 89 -9.20 -0.08 25.05
N ARG A 90 -8.54 0.62 25.96
CA ARG A 90 -8.65 2.08 26.10
C ARG A 90 -8.18 2.82 24.84
N LEU A 91 -7.04 2.42 24.26
CA LEU A 91 -6.55 2.99 23.00
C LEU A 91 -7.49 2.66 21.84
N LYS A 92 -8.04 1.45 21.79
CA LYS A 92 -9.02 1.06 20.78
C LYS A 92 -10.26 1.95 20.82
N GLN A 93 -10.87 2.14 21.99
CA GLN A 93 -12.05 3.02 22.15
C GLN A 93 -11.75 4.47 21.71
N ARG A 94 -10.56 5.00 22.02
CA ARG A 94 -10.16 6.33 21.58
C ARG A 94 -10.00 6.39 20.05
N LEU A 95 -9.41 5.37 19.45
CA LEU A 95 -9.30 5.24 18.00
C LEU A 95 -10.68 5.20 17.34
N GLU A 96 -11.60 4.37 17.84
CA GLU A 96 -12.99 4.28 17.37
C GLU A 96 -13.66 5.66 17.34
N ALA A 97 -13.56 6.40 18.45
CA ALA A 97 -14.12 7.75 18.52
C ALA A 97 -13.51 8.74 17.51
N HIS A 98 -12.20 8.64 17.23
CA HIS A 98 -11.55 9.46 16.22
C HIS A 98 -11.99 9.06 14.81
N TYR A 99 -12.08 7.77 14.54
CA TYR A 99 -12.56 7.27 13.26
C TYR A 99 -14.03 7.66 13.01
N GLU A 100 -14.91 7.49 13.97
CA GLU A 100 -16.32 7.91 13.87
C GLU A 100 -16.44 9.42 13.56
N LYS A 101 -15.65 10.25 14.24
CA LYS A 101 -15.65 11.70 14.04
C LYS A 101 -15.24 12.12 12.63
N TYR A 102 -14.32 11.40 11.97
CA TYR A 102 -13.73 11.78 10.70
C TYR A 102 -14.14 10.87 9.52
N SER A 103 -14.82 9.74 9.77
CA SER A 103 -15.28 8.80 8.72
C SER A 103 -16.50 9.27 7.96
N SER A 104 -17.34 10.14 8.53
CA SER A 104 -18.55 10.64 7.88
C SER A 104 -18.29 11.40 6.57
N ASN A 105 -17.02 11.73 6.28
CA ASN A 105 -16.58 12.44 5.08
C ASN A 105 -15.77 11.60 4.09
N LEU A 106 -15.51 10.32 4.41
CA LEU A 106 -14.93 9.37 3.46
C LEU A 106 -16.09 8.83 2.62
N GLY A 107 -16.43 9.53 1.54
CA GLY A 107 -17.56 9.22 0.68
C GLY A 107 -17.55 7.76 0.20
N SER A 108 -18.72 7.15 0.20
CA SER A 108 -19.00 5.90 -0.53
C SER A 108 -18.53 6.02 -1.97
N LEU A 109 -18.17 4.90 -2.60
CA LEU A 109 -17.80 4.86 -4.02
C LEU A 109 -18.99 5.38 -4.84
N VAL A 110 -18.93 6.64 -5.26
CA VAL A 110 -19.97 7.29 -6.04
C VAL A 110 -19.47 7.51 -7.46
N ILE A 111 -20.12 6.90 -8.44
CA ILE A 111 -19.78 7.03 -9.86
C ILE A 111 -20.96 7.67 -10.60
N LYS A 112 -20.75 8.85 -11.16
CA LYS A 112 -21.75 9.54 -12.00
C LYS A 112 -21.51 9.19 -13.47
N ILE A 113 -22.53 8.61 -14.14
CA ILE A 113 -22.47 8.30 -15.56
C ILE A 113 -23.82 8.61 -16.20
N GLY A 114 -23.84 9.56 -17.14
CA GLY A 114 -25.07 10.02 -17.76
C GLY A 114 -26.06 10.58 -16.73
N GLU A 115 -27.29 10.08 -16.76
CA GLU A 115 -28.37 10.50 -15.85
C GLU A 115 -28.36 9.75 -14.51
N TYR A 116 -27.40 8.83 -14.28
CA TYR A 116 -27.40 7.97 -13.12
C TYR A 116 -26.19 8.22 -12.22
N VAL A 117 -26.44 8.04 -10.91
CA VAL A 117 -25.41 7.92 -9.86
C VAL A 117 -25.40 6.47 -9.39
N TYR A 118 -24.23 5.84 -9.42
CA TYR A 118 -24.00 4.49 -8.91
C TYR A 118 -23.22 4.60 -7.62
N PHE A 119 -23.62 3.87 -6.59
CA PHE A 119 -22.99 3.90 -5.27
C PHE A 119 -23.13 2.56 -4.56
N GLU A 120 -22.28 2.37 -3.54
CA GLU A 120 -22.37 1.24 -2.63
C GLU A 120 -23.09 1.68 -1.36
N GLU A 121 -24.09 0.92 -0.95
CA GLU A 121 -24.80 1.10 0.30
C GLU A 121 -25.12 -0.26 0.92
N ASN A 122 -24.70 -0.45 2.19
CA ASN A 122 -24.97 -1.68 2.97
C ASN A 122 -24.62 -2.99 2.24
N GLY A 123 -23.50 -3.02 1.51
CA GLY A 123 -23.09 -4.20 0.74
C GLY A 123 -23.89 -4.41 -0.56
N CYS A 124 -24.71 -3.46 -0.94
CA CYS A 124 -25.43 -3.45 -2.20
C CYS A 124 -24.84 -2.43 -3.16
N ILE A 125 -24.77 -2.77 -4.44
CA ILE A 125 -24.53 -1.78 -5.50
C ILE A 125 -25.87 -1.25 -5.94
N CYS A 126 -26.03 0.07 -5.79
CA CYS A 126 -27.26 0.78 -6.05
C CYS A 126 -27.07 1.82 -7.16
N ARG A 127 -28.17 2.24 -7.76
CA ARG A 127 -28.20 3.45 -8.58
C ARG A 127 -29.42 4.30 -8.28
N SER A 128 -29.31 5.61 -8.49
CA SER A 128 -30.42 6.56 -8.52
C SER A 128 -30.27 7.49 -9.71
N ARG A 129 -31.37 8.14 -10.15
CA ARG A 129 -31.30 9.22 -11.14
C ARG A 129 -30.79 10.49 -10.49
N LEU A 130 -29.97 11.27 -11.21
CA LEU A 130 -29.42 12.55 -10.74
C LEU A 130 -30.48 13.57 -10.32
N GLU A 131 -31.62 13.58 -11.02
CA GLU A 131 -32.76 14.52 -10.77
C GLU A 131 -33.64 14.07 -9.61
N GLU A 132 -33.56 12.82 -9.18
CA GLU A 132 -34.44 12.22 -8.15
C GLU A 132 -33.65 11.84 -6.87
N ALA A 133 -32.41 12.35 -6.72
CA ALA A 133 -31.51 11.95 -5.63
C ALA A 133 -32.07 12.30 -4.22
N ASP A 134 -33.03 13.21 -4.11
CA ASP A 134 -33.60 13.63 -2.83
C ASP A 134 -34.89 12.87 -2.44
N GLU A 135 -35.48 12.03 -3.29
CA GLU A 135 -36.73 11.32 -3.00
C GLU A 135 -36.72 9.83 -3.40
N GLY A 136 -35.98 9.02 -2.68
CA GLY A 136 -36.39 7.62 -2.41
C GLY A 136 -36.41 6.61 -3.57
N ASN A 137 -36.01 6.91 -4.79
CA ASN A 137 -35.95 5.93 -5.89
C ASN A 137 -34.54 5.33 -6.03
N ILE A 138 -34.09 4.62 -4.99
CA ILE A 138 -32.86 3.83 -5.04
C ILE A 138 -33.17 2.46 -5.62
N GLU A 139 -32.56 2.15 -6.76
CA GLU A 139 -32.65 0.85 -7.40
C GLU A 139 -31.44 0.00 -6.95
N VAL A 140 -31.70 -1.12 -6.27
CA VAL A 140 -30.67 -2.09 -5.92
C VAL A 140 -30.34 -2.92 -7.16
N LEU A 141 -29.13 -2.81 -7.65
CA LEU A 141 -28.66 -3.51 -8.84
C LEU A 141 -28.06 -4.88 -8.51
N PHE A 142 -27.49 -5.00 -7.32
CA PHE A 142 -26.76 -6.20 -6.92
C PHE A 142 -26.52 -6.20 -5.42
N ASN A 143 -26.80 -7.33 -4.76
CA ASN A 143 -26.48 -7.54 -3.36
C ASN A 143 -25.26 -8.47 -3.27
N MET A 144 -24.22 -8.06 -2.53
CA MET A 144 -23.02 -8.87 -2.31
C MET A 144 -23.33 -10.17 -1.56
N GLU A 145 -24.38 -10.19 -0.74
CA GLU A 145 -24.83 -11.40 -0.05
C GLU A 145 -25.37 -12.50 -0.98
N ASP A 146 -25.81 -12.13 -2.20
CA ASP A 146 -26.27 -13.09 -3.20
C ASP A 146 -25.12 -13.81 -3.92
N LEU A 147 -23.86 -13.44 -3.62
CA LEU A 147 -22.69 -14.10 -4.15
C LEU A 147 -22.44 -15.46 -3.45
N PRO A 148 -21.95 -16.45 -4.18
CA PRO A 148 -21.52 -17.71 -3.59
C PRO A 148 -20.22 -17.59 -2.80
N PHE A 149 -19.77 -16.37 -2.48
CA PHE A 149 -18.54 -16.03 -1.80
C PHE A 149 -18.83 -15.15 -0.61
N CYS A 150 -18.06 -15.29 0.46
CA CYS A 150 -18.07 -14.40 1.61
C CYS A 150 -16.71 -13.69 1.72
N ASP A 151 -16.67 -12.54 2.39
CA ASP A 151 -15.45 -11.78 2.69
C ASP A 151 -14.73 -11.22 1.45
N PHE A 152 -15.46 -10.55 0.57
CA PHE A 152 -14.90 -9.85 -0.59
C PHE A 152 -15.04 -8.32 -0.47
N LEU A 153 -14.05 -7.63 -1.03
CA LEU A 153 -14.02 -6.17 -1.15
C LEU A 153 -14.23 -5.79 -2.61
N ILE A 154 -15.08 -4.80 -2.86
CA ILE A 154 -15.25 -4.21 -4.19
C ILE A 154 -14.00 -3.39 -4.51
N GLN A 155 -13.39 -3.66 -5.66
CA GLN A 155 -12.19 -2.98 -6.13
C GLN A 155 -12.48 -2.00 -7.26
N ARG A 156 -13.39 -2.36 -8.15
CA ARG A 156 -13.65 -1.59 -9.37
C ARG A 156 -15.06 -1.84 -9.86
N ILE A 157 -15.72 -0.79 -10.34
CA ILE A 157 -17.00 -0.87 -11.03
C ILE A 157 -16.87 -0.24 -12.41
N ARG A 158 -17.38 -0.92 -13.46
CA ARG A 158 -17.43 -0.42 -14.83
C ARG A 158 -18.78 -0.74 -15.43
N ILE A 159 -19.39 0.25 -16.05
CA ILE A 159 -20.73 0.17 -16.64
C ILE A 159 -20.57 0.17 -18.16
N SER A 160 -21.33 -0.69 -18.85
CA SER A 160 -21.35 -0.69 -20.32
C SER A 160 -21.88 0.65 -20.85
N PRO A 161 -21.44 1.14 -22.04
CA PRO A 161 -21.84 2.44 -22.56
C PRO A 161 -23.36 2.64 -22.66
N ASP A 162 -24.11 1.59 -22.86
CA ASP A 162 -25.60 1.61 -22.96
C ASP A 162 -26.31 1.29 -21.63
N HIS A 163 -25.57 1.18 -20.53
CA HIS A 163 -26.06 0.86 -19.19
C HIS A 163 -26.81 -0.48 -19.07
N ARG A 164 -26.61 -1.43 -20.00
CA ARG A 164 -27.20 -2.78 -19.92
C ARG A 164 -26.45 -3.73 -19.00
N TYR A 165 -25.16 -3.51 -18.81
CA TYR A 165 -24.31 -4.35 -17.98
C TYR A 165 -23.49 -3.51 -16.99
N ILE A 166 -23.28 -4.09 -15.81
CA ILE A 166 -22.30 -3.62 -14.84
C ILE A 166 -21.29 -4.72 -14.61
N ALA A 167 -20.01 -4.37 -14.68
CA ALA A 167 -18.90 -5.26 -14.30
C ALA A 167 -18.34 -4.78 -12.95
N VAL A 168 -18.32 -5.68 -11.98
CA VAL A 168 -17.84 -5.42 -10.61
C VAL A 168 -16.62 -6.29 -10.36
N GLY A 169 -15.49 -5.67 -10.10
CA GLY A 169 -14.28 -6.34 -9.65
C GLY A 169 -14.31 -6.52 -8.14
N ILE A 170 -14.11 -7.74 -7.71
CA ILE A 170 -14.02 -8.11 -6.30
C ILE A 170 -12.68 -8.76 -6.00
N LYS A 171 -12.19 -8.55 -4.79
CA LYS A 171 -10.98 -9.18 -4.25
C LYS A 171 -11.30 -9.81 -2.91
N SER A 172 -10.78 -11.01 -2.66
CA SER A 172 -10.90 -11.64 -1.35
C SER A 172 -10.21 -10.80 -0.27
N ALA A 173 -10.85 -10.65 0.88
CA ALA A 173 -10.23 -10.05 2.05
C ALA A 173 -9.10 -10.92 2.62
N ASN A 174 -9.16 -12.24 2.38
CA ASN A 174 -8.31 -13.25 3.01
C ASN A 174 -7.24 -13.85 2.10
N SER A 175 -7.21 -13.46 0.81
CA SER A 175 -6.24 -13.94 -0.18
C SER A 175 -6.01 -12.90 -1.27
N GLU A 176 -5.12 -13.21 -2.22
CA GLU A 176 -4.94 -12.37 -3.43
C GLU A 176 -5.94 -12.76 -4.55
N ASP A 177 -6.91 -13.62 -4.26
CA ASP A 177 -7.90 -14.03 -5.24
C ASP A 177 -8.83 -12.89 -5.61
N SER A 178 -9.09 -12.76 -6.90
CA SER A 178 -9.95 -11.72 -7.48
C SER A 178 -10.92 -12.33 -8.48
N ALA A 179 -12.01 -11.65 -8.75
CA ALA A 179 -12.94 -12.00 -9.80
C ALA A 179 -13.63 -10.76 -10.36
N SER A 180 -14.16 -10.86 -11.57
CA SER A 180 -15.10 -9.89 -12.09
C SER A 180 -16.48 -10.52 -12.22
N ILE A 181 -17.48 -9.87 -11.65
CA ILE A 181 -18.89 -10.26 -11.73
C ILE A 181 -19.56 -9.34 -12.72
N ILE A 182 -20.19 -9.92 -13.73
CA ILE A 182 -20.93 -9.18 -14.73
C ILE A 182 -22.41 -9.41 -14.50
N VAL A 183 -23.11 -8.32 -14.17
CA VAL A 183 -24.54 -8.29 -13.94
C VAL A 183 -25.25 -7.62 -15.12
N LYS A 184 -26.23 -8.29 -15.67
CA LYS A 184 -27.14 -7.69 -16.66
C LYS A 184 -28.21 -6.92 -15.94
N LEU A 185 -28.26 -5.61 -16.23
CA LEU A 185 -29.23 -4.71 -15.66
C LEU A 185 -30.58 -4.82 -16.39
N SER A 186 -31.59 -5.21 -15.66
CA SER A 186 -32.98 -5.33 -16.13
C SER A 186 -33.89 -5.04 -14.94
N THR A 187 -35.20 -5.14 -15.09
CA THR A 187 -36.16 -5.02 -13.98
C THR A 187 -35.89 -6.00 -12.83
N GLN A 188 -35.21 -7.12 -13.15
CA GLN A 188 -34.62 -8.03 -12.18
C GLN A 188 -33.17 -8.28 -12.61
N PRO A 189 -32.20 -7.69 -11.92
CA PRO A 189 -30.78 -7.87 -12.25
C PRO A 189 -30.36 -9.34 -12.14
N VAL A 190 -29.57 -9.80 -13.11
CA VAL A 190 -29.12 -11.19 -13.19
C VAL A 190 -27.60 -11.24 -13.37
N ILE A 191 -26.95 -12.08 -12.59
CA ILE A 191 -25.54 -12.41 -12.80
C ILE A 191 -25.42 -13.15 -14.13
N GLU A 192 -24.88 -12.48 -15.15
CA GLU A 192 -24.67 -13.05 -16.47
C GLU A 192 -23.39 -13.93 -16.51
N ARG A 193 -22.35 -13.47 -15.80
CA ARG A 193 -21.06 -14.17 -15.78
C ARG A 193 -20.20 -13.81 -14.58
N ILE A 194 -19.41 -14.80 -14.10
CA ILE A 194 -18.31 -14.60 -13.16
C ILE A 194 -17.02 -15.04 -13.87
N ILE A 195 -16.02 -14.15 -13.91
CA ILE A 195 -14.70 -14.42 -14.47
C ILE A 195 -13.70 -14.43 -13.32
N PRO A 196 -13.07 -15.57 -12.99
CA PRO A 196 -12.11 -15.63 -11.89
C PRO A 196 -10.76 -15.03 -12.28
N ASN A 197 -10.00 -14.61 -11.29
CA ASN A 197 -8.62 -14.09 -11.40
C ASN A 197 -8.50 -12.86 -12.32
N VAL A 198 -9.52 -12.02 -12.39
CA VAL A 198 -9.50 -10.78 -13.15
C VAL A 198 -8.88 -9.70 -12.29
N PHE A 199 -7.85 -9.03 -12.82
CA PHE A 199 -7.22 -7.89 -12.17
C PHE A 199 -7.79 -6.56 -12.68
N SER A 200 -7.85 -6.36 -13.98
CA SER A 200 -8.43 -5.15 -14.58
C SER A 200 -9.34 -5.47 -15.75
N PHE A 201 -10.30 -4.59 -15.99
CA PHE A 201 -11.27 -4.74 -17.07
C PHE A 201 -11.83 -3.39 -17.50
N GLU A 202 -12.15 -3.25 -18.81
CA GLU A 202 -12.78 -2.06 -19.40
C GLU A 202 -13.72 -2.44 -20.53
N TRP A 203 -14.81 -1.70 -20.69
CA TRP A 203 -15.74 -1.84 -21.80
C TRP A 203 -15.21 -1.13 -23.04
N ALA A 204 -15.04 -1.85 -24.15
CA ALA A 204 -14.75 -1.27 -25.44
C ALA A 204 -16.02 -0.86 -26.18
N THR A 205 -17.08 -1.69 -26.09
CA THR A 205 -18.41 -1.42 -26.66
C THR A 205 -19.49 -1.89 -25.69
N ASN A 206 -20.76 -1.81 -26.10
CA ASN A 206 -21.89 -2.29 -25.31
C ASN A 206 -21.82 -3.79 -24.98
N ASP A 207 -21.20 -4.58 -25.86
CA ASP A 207 -21.18 -6.05 -25.77
C ASP A 207 -19.77 -6.63 -25.69
N ILE A 208 -18.71 -5.80 -25.68
CA ILE A 208 -17.32 -6.28 -25.63
C ILE A 208 -16.61 -5.72 -24.39
N LEU A 209 -16.23 -6.63 -23.52
CA LEU A 209 -15.44 -6.34 -22.31
C LEU A 209 -14.03 -6.91 -22.47
N PHE A 210 -13.00 -6.05 -22.35
CA PHE A 210 -11.62 -6.49 -22.23
C PHE A 210 -11.26 -6.69 -20.77
N TYR A 211 -10.45 -7.71 -20.49
CA TYR A 211 -10.02 -8.02 -19.13
C TYR A 211 -8.64 -8.70 -19.09
N THR A 212 -7.94 -8.52 -17.98
CA THR A 212 -6.66 -9.19 -17.71
C THR A 212 -6.85 -10.35 -16.76
N ILE A 213 -6.03 -11.39 -16.90
CA ILE A 213 -6.03 -12.56 -16.00
C ILE A 213 -4.76 -12.54 -15.15
N GLN A 214 -4.94 -12.60 -13.84
CA GLN A 214 -3.85 -12.73 -12.88
C GLN A 214 -3.53 -14.21 -12.61
N LYS A 215 -2.27 -14.59 -12.81
CA LYS A 215 -1.75 -15.94 -12.51
C LYS A 215 -0.52 -15.81 -11.63
N ASN A 216 -0.52 -16.40 -10.43
CA ASN A 216 0.60 -16.34 -9.49
C ASN A 216 1.06 -14.89 -9.23
N LEU A 217 0.14 -14.00 -8.92
CA LEU A 217 0.34 -12.55 -8.72
C LEU A 217 0.83 -11.78 -9.96
N ARG A 218 0.97 -12.43 -11.11
CA ARG A 218 1.37 -11.80 -12.37
C ARG A 218 0.17 -11.59 -13.27
N CYS A 219 0.09 -10.43 -13.88
CA CYS A 219 -0.92 -10.07 -14.86
C CYS A 219 -0.23 -9.80 -16.19
N HIS A 220 -0.35 -10.72 -17.16
CA HIS A 220 0.41 -10.68 -18.41
C HIS A 220 -0.42 -11.07 -19.65
N GLU A 221 -1.67 -11.47 -19.49
CA GLU A 221 -2.55 -11.83 -20.59
C GLU A 221 -3.78 -10.92 -20.61
N VAL A 222 -4.17 -10.46 -21.80
CA VAL A 222 -5.39 -9.69 -22.05
C VAL A 222 -6.32 -10.50 -22.94
N TYR A 223 -7.55 -10.62 -22.50
CA TYR A 223 -8.64 -11.27 -23.22
C TYR A 223 -9.74 -10.25 -23.51
N PHE A 224 -10.57 -10.51 -24.50
CA PHE A 224 -11.91 -9.91 -24.57
C PHE A 224 -12.99 -10.99 -24.38
N TYR A 225 -14.15 -10.56 -23.93
CA TYR A 225 -15.37 -11.33 -23.92
C TYR A 225 -16.45 -10.65 -24.76
N ASP A 226 -16.98 -11.35 -25.75
CA ASP A 226 -18.11 -10.95 -26.58
C ASP A 226 -19.41 -11.53 -26.01
N PHE A 227 -20.24 -10.67 -25.41
CA PHE A 227 -21.51 -11.10 -24.80
C PHE A 227 -22.54 -11.57 -25.83
N SER A 228 -22.48 -11.08 -27.08
CA SER A 228 -23.39 -11.49 -28.14
C SER A 228 -23.11 -12.90 -28.64
N LYS A 229 -21.82 -13.26 -28.74
CA LYS A 229 -21.37 -14.57 -29.21
C LYS A 229 -21.03 -15.53 -28.07
N LYS A 230 -20.98 -15.04 -26.83
CA LYS A 230 -20.51 -15.78 -25.64
C LYS A 230 -19.10 -16.39 -25.82
N LEU A 231 -18.22 -15.64 -26.47
CA LEU A 231 -16.88 -16.06 -26.85
C LEU A 231 -15.84 -15.22 -26.12
N SER A 232 -14.79 -15.89 -25.63
CA SER A 232 -13.61 -15.25 -25.03
C SER A 232 -12.38 -15.59 -25.86
N GLU A 233 -11.59 -14.58 -26.25
CA GLU A 233 -10.36 -14.74 -27.02
C GLU A 233 -9.20 -13.98 -26.41
N LEU A 234 -7.98 -14.54 -26.55
CA LEU A 234 -6.72 -13.93 -26.14
C LEU A 234 -6.29 -12.89 -27.18
N VAL A 235 -5.96 -11.67 -26.72
CA VAL A 235 -5.61 -10.53 -27.57
C VAL A 235 -4.13 -10.15 -27.46
N TYR A 236 -3.59 -10.23 -26.25
CA TYR A 236 -2.22 -9.80 -25.97
C TYR A 236 -1.61 -10.68 -24.90
N THR A 237 -0.30 -10.94 -25.04
CA THR A 237 0.48 -11.64 -24.03
C THR A 237 1.82 -10.93 -23.82
N GLU A 238 2.09 -10.48 -22.60
CA GLU A 238 3.38 -9.97 -22.20
C GLU A 238 4.35 -11.12 -21.91
N GLN A 239 5.45 -11.15 -22.66
CA GLN A 239 6.44 -12.23 -22.55
C GLN A 239 7.47 -11.99 -21.44
N ASP A 240 7.77 -10.71 -21.16
CA ASP A 240 8.76 -10.35 -20.15
C ASP A 240 8.15 -10.35 -18.76
N ALA A 241 8.67 -11.23 -17.90
CA ALA A 241 8.17 -11.42 -16.54
C ALA A 241 8.34 -10.19 -15.62
N ARG A 242 9.13 -9.20 -16.03
CA ARG A 242 9.30 -7.94 -15.30
C ARG A 242 8.16 -6.96 -15.48
N TYR A 243 7.27 -7.21 -16.46
CA TYR A 243 6.20 -6.30 -16.82
C TYR A 243 4.85 -6.85 -16.36
N PHE A 244 4.04 -5.93 -15.88
CA PHE A 244 2.68 -6.15 -15.45
C PHE A 244 1.72 -5.42 -16.39
N VAL A 245 0.63 -6.08 -16.77
CA VAL A 245 -0.33 -5.54 -17.74
C VAL A 245 -1.60 -5.06 -17.05
N ASP A 246 -1.99 -3.82 -17.34
CA ASP A 246 -3.23 -3.19 -16.89
C ASP A 246 -4.00 -2.60 -18.07
N LEU A 247 -5.32 -2.44 -17.89
CA LEU A 247 -6.23 -1.88 -18.88
C LEU A 247 -6.79 -0.54 -18.42
N TYR A 248 -6.88 0.36 -19.37
CA TYR A 248 -7.49 1.67 -19.18
C TYR A 248 -8.23 2.09 -20.46
N CYS A 249 -9.39 2.73 -20.32
CA CYS A 249 -10.11 3.30 -21.45
C CYS A 249 -9.95 4.83 -21.44
N THR A 250 -9.53 5.42 -22.57
CA THR A 250 -9.43 6.89 -22.71
C THR A 250 -10.75 7.54 -22.32
N LYS A 251 -10.70 8.74 -21.73
CA LYS A 251 -11.88 9.39 -21.16
C LYS A 251 -12.99 9.66 -22.16
N ASP A 252 -12.64 9.86 -23.43
CA ASP A 252 -13.58 9.98 -24.53
C ASP A 252 -14.12 8.63 -25.05
N LYS A 253 -13.69 7.52 -24.44
CA LYS A 253 -14.07 6.15 -24.83
C LYS A 253 -13.67 5.75 -26.25
N ARG A 254 -12.73 6.47 -26.86
CA ARG A 254 -12.27 6.23 -28.22
C ARG A 254 -11.29 5.05 -28.30
N PHE A 255 -10.40 4.97 -27.32
CA PHE A 255 -9.39 3.91 -27.27
C PHE A 255 -9.38 3.22 -25.91
N LEU A 256 -9.13 1.92 -25.94
CA LEU A 256 -8.74 1.14 -24.78
C LEU A 256 -7.23 0.93 -24.86
N THR A 257 -6.51 1.19 -23.77
CA THR A 257 -5.07 1.02 -23.68
C THR A 257 -4.73 -0.27 -22.94
N ILE A 258 -3.75 -1.00 -23.48
CA ILE A 258 -3.04 -2.07 -22.80
C ILE A 258 -1.73 -1.45 -22.31
N ASN A 259 -1.59 -1.29 -21.00
CA ASN A 259 -0.40 -0.69 -20.39
C ASN A 259 0.49 -1.82 -19.84
N SER A 260 1.63 -2.04 -20.48
CA SER A 260 2.63 -2.99 -20.01
C SER A 260 3.74 -2.23 -19.29
N ASN A 261 3.77 -2.36 -17.96
CA ASN A 261 4.59 -1.53 -17.07
C ASN A 261 5.54 -2.38 -16.22
N SER A 262 6.81 -1.98 -16.17
CA SER A 262 7.73 -2.37 -15.10
C SER A 262 7.87 -1.25 -14.07
N LYS A 263 8.76 -1.42 -13.09
CA LYS A 263 9.04 -0.39 -12.09
C LYS A 263 9.58 0.92 -12.69
N THR A 264 10.23 0.85 -13.85
CA THR A 264 10.96 1.98 -14.43
C THR A 264 10.64 2.25 -15.91
N THR A 265 9.89 1.38 -16.56
CA THR A 265 9.69 1.42 -18.01
C THR A 265 8.27 1.04 -18.36
N SER A 266 7.66 1.72 -19.31
CA SER A 266 6.32 1.38 -19.80
C SER A 266 6.26 1.23 -21.32
N GLU A 267 5.22 0.52 -21.76
CA GLU A 267 4.81 0.38 -23.16
C GLU A 267 3.29 0.39 -23.22
N VAL A 268 2.72 1.15 -24.16
CA VAL A 268 1.28 1.27 -24.31
C VAL A 268 0.86 0.86 -25.70
N TRP A 269 -0.15 -0.01 -25.75
CA TRP A 269 -0.83 -0.44 -26.97
C TRP A 269 -2.26 0.08 -26.98
N LEU A 270 -2.77 0.47 -28.14
CA LEU A 270 -4.12 0.99 -28.33
C LEU A 270 -5.01 -0.04 -29.04
N ILE A 271 -6.21 -0.21 -28.51
CA ILE A 271 -7.32 -0.89 -29.16
C ILE A 271 -8.35 0.17 -29.54
N ASP A 272 -8.70 0.25 -30.81
CA ASP A 272 -9.76 1.13 -31.29
C ASP A 272 -11.13 0.59 -30.88
N CYS A 273 -11.85 1.26 -29.96
CA CYS A 273 -13.15 0.82 -29.47
C CYS A 273 -14.23 0.77 -30.58
N HIS A 274 -14.06 1.49 -31.70
CA HIS A 274 -14.93 1.36 -32.87
C HIS A 274 -14.64 0.09 -33.69
N HIS A 275 -13.45 -0.49 -33.53
CA HIS A 275 -13.01 -1.71 -34.23
C HIS A 275 -12.29 -2.65 -33.26
N PRO A 276 -12.97 -3.15 -32.21
CA PRO A 276 -12.33 -3.82 -31.07
C PRO A 276 -11.66 -5.17 -31.42
N PHE A 277 -11.93 -5.73 -32.58
CA PHE A 277 -11.34 -6.98 -33.06
C PHE A 277 -10.07 -6.78 -33.90
N LYS A 278 -9.67 -5.54 -34.18
CA LYS A 278 -8.39 -5.26 -34.83
C LYS A 278 -7.24 -5.49 -33.84
N PRO A 279 -6.08 -5.97 -34.32
CA PRO A 279 -4.92 -6.13 -33.46
C PRO A 279 -4.55 -4.80 -32.75
N PRO A 280 -4.10 -4.86 -31.49
CA PRO A 280 -3.59 -3.69 -30.79
C PRO A 280 -2.44 -3.01 -31.54
N VAL A 281 -2.38 -1.68 -31.51
CA VAL A 281 -1.35 -0.89 -32.15
C VAL A 281 -0.46 -0.26 -31.08
N ILE A 282 0.85 -0.46 -31.17
CA ILE A 282 1.82 0.13 -30.25
C ILE A 282 1.90 1.66 -30.46
N VAL A 283 1.90 2.43 -29.38
CA VAL A 283 2.10 3.88 -29.41
C VAL A 283 3.58 4.21 -29.58
N GLN A 284 4.41 3.66 -28.70
CA GLN A 284 5.86 3.81 -28.73
C GLN A 284 6.51 2.58 -28.11
N GLN A 285 7.59 2.11 -28.71
CA GLN A 285 8.39 1.01 -28.17
C GLN A 285 9.05 1.41 -26.86
N ARG A 286 9.30 0.41 -26.00
CA ARG A 286 9.95 0.60 -24.71
C ARG A 286 11.26 1.35 -24.80
N THR A 287 11.35 2.43 -24.04
CA THR A 287 12.61 3.13 -23.79
C THR A 287 12.98 2.92 -22.34
N LYS A 288 14.12 2.29 -22.09
CA LYS A 288 14.56 1.98 -20.72
C LYS A 288 14.57 3.22 -19.84
N GLY A 289 13.86 3.16 -18.74
CA GLY A 289 13.78 4.24 -17.78
C GLY A 289 12.79 5.35 -18.13
N VAL A 290 11.92 5.13 -19.12
CA VAL A 290 10.83 6.04 -19.47
C VAL A 290 9.50 5.39 -19.15
N ILE A 291 8.70 6.08 -18.35
CA ILE A 291 7.30 5.74 -18.06
C ILE A 291 6.43 6.77 -18.77
N TYR A 292 5.42 6.32 -19.46
CA TYR A 292 4.47 7.21 -20.10
C TYR A 292 3.04 6.68 -20.01
N HIS A 293 2.08 7.59 -20.03
CA HIS A 293 0.64 7.34 -20.08
C HIS A 293 0.06 8.03 -21.32
N VAL A 294 -0.99 7.44 -21.90
CA VAL A 294 -1.61 7.93 -23.12
C VAL A 294 -3.08 8.26 -22.86
N GLU A 295 -3.48 9.47 -23.27
CA GLU A 295 -4.88 9.91 -23.26
C GLU A 295 -5.26 10.40 -24.66
N HIS A 296 -6.54 10.36 -25.01
CA HIS A 296 -7.05 10.84 -26.29
C HIS A 296 -8.11 11.93 -26.10
N ARG A 297 -7.99 13.01 -26.90
CA ARG A 297 -8.97 14.09 -26.95
C ARG A 297 -8.88 14.82 -28.29
N ASN A 298 -10.03 15.15 -28.90
CA ASN A 298 -10.14 15.96 -30.10
C ASN A 298 -9.21 15.46 -31.25
N ASN A 299 -9.15 14.16 -31.49
CA ASN A 299 -8.31 13.49 -32.47
C ASN A 299 -6.79 13.60 -32.23
N TYR A 300 -6.36 14.00 -31.02
CA TYR A 300 -4.95 14.01 -30.63
C TYR A 300 -4.70 13.00 -29.52
N LEU A 301 -3.58 12.32 -29.60
CA LEU A 301 -3.02 11.55 -28.50
C LEU A 301 -2.15 12.45 -27.64
N TYR A 302 -2.46 12.51 -26.37
CA TYR A 302 -1.65 13.21 -25.35
C TYR A 302 -0.80 12.19 -24.63
N ILE A 303 0.51 12.39 -24.66
CA ILE A 303 1.47 11.50 -24.01
C ILE A 303 2.04 12.24 -22.79
N LEU A 304 1.73 11.71 -21.62
CA LEU A 304 2.33 12.13 -20.35
C LEU A 304 3.54 11.24 -20.09
N THR A 305 4.72 11.81 -20.03
CA THR A 305 5.97 11.05 -19.91
C THR A 305 6.84 11.56 -18.77
N THR A 306 7.67 10.67 -18.23
CA THR A 306 8.72 11.03 -17.28
C THR A 306 9.95 11.63 -17.97
N ASP A 307 9.96 11.69 -19.30
CA ASP A 307 11.01 12.31 -20.11
C ASP A 307 10.56 13.74 -20.49
N GLY A 308 11.05 14.75 -19.77
CA GLY A 308 10.73 16.17 -19.98
C GLY A 308 10.82 17.02 -18.72
N ASP A 309 10.73 18.34 -18.89
CA ASP A 309 10.76 19.30 -17.78
C ASP A 309 9.44 19.28 -17.00
N PRO A 310 9.50 19.31 -15.66
CA PRO A 310 8.30 19.31 -14.82
C PRO A 310 7.55 20.66 -14.92
N MET A 311 6.25 20.59 -15.21
CA MET A 311 5.33 21.73 -15.03
C MET A 311 4.63 21.58 -13.67
N GLY A 312 4.49 22.68 -12.91
CA GLY A 312 3.94 22.57 -11.57
C GLY A 312 3.14 23.77 -11.11
N TYR A 313 2.19 23.53 -10.20
CA TYR A 313 1.44 24.53 -9.45
C TYR A 313 1.76 24.43 -7.95
N LYS A 314 1.84 25.59 -7.26
CA LYS A 314 2.16 25.62 -5.82
C LYS A 314 0.91 25.30 -4.99
N LEU A 315 0.90 24.15 -4.35
CA LEU A 315 -0.14 23.76 -3.40
C LEU A 315 0.03 24.43 -2.03
N PRO A 316 -1.02 24.44 -1.18
CA PRO A 316 -0.92 24.87 0.22
C PRO A 316 0.20 24.12 0.96
N ALA A 317 0.91 24.81 1.87
CA ALA A 317 2.08 24.26 2.55
C ALA A 317 1.79 23.00 3.40
N TRP A 318 0.56 22.87 3.87
CA TRP A 318 0.11 21.73 4.66
C TRP A 318 -0.24 20.50 3.82
N ALA A 319 -0.54 20.66 2.51
CA ALA A 319 -0.95 19.59 1.63
C ALA A 319 0.18 18.60 1.38
N CYS A 320 -0.09 17.32 1.53
CA CYS A 320 0.86 16.22 1.39
C CYS A 320 0.38 15.13 0.45
N SER A 321 -0.93 14.98 0.30
CA SER A 321 -1.53 14.07 -0.67
C SER A 321 -2.56 14.81 -1.51
N LEU A 322 -2.68 14.38 -2.75
CA LEU A 322 -3.64 14.90 -3.72
C LEU A 322 -4.34 13.72 -4.38
N GLU A 323 -5.67 13.75 -4.37
CA GLU A 323 -6.52 12.75 -5.02
C GLU A 323 -7.48 13.43 -5.98
N LEU A 324 -7.43 13.06 -7.27
CA LEU A 324 -8.33 13.61 -8.27
C LEU A 324 -9.70 12.96 -8.16
N GLU A 325 -10.76 13.76 -8.27
CA GLU A 325 -12.08 13.21 -8.48
C GLU A 325 -12.21 12.66 -9.91
N PRO A 326 -12.86 11.50 -10.08
CA PRO A 326 -13.24 11.02 -11.40
C PRO A 326 -14.11 12.06 -12.08
N HIS A 327 -13.66 12.66 -13.18
CA HIS A 327 -14.43 13.68 -13.89
C HIS A 327 -15.32 13.02 -14.93
N PRO A 328 -16.66 13.16 -14.85
CA PRO A 328 -17.58 12.55 -15.82
C PRO A 328 -17.48 13.20 -17.21
N GLU A 329 -17.11 14.47 -17.29
CA GLU A 329 -17.06 15.23 -18.54
C GLU A 329 -15.61 15.59 -18.93
N TYR A 330 -15.08 14.94 -19.96
CA TYR A 330 -13.73 15.22 -20.47
C TYR A 330 -13.60 16.62 -21.12
N THR A 331 -14.72 17.31 -21.36
CA THR A 331 -14.78 18.68 -21.91
C THR A 331 -14.65 19.77 -20.85
N SER A 332 -14.78 19.43 -19.56
CA SER A 332 -14.72 20.40 -18.48
C SER A 332 -13.37 21.13 -18.43
N SER A 333 -13.41 22.43 -18.20
CA SER A 333 -12.26 23.28 -17.93
C SER A 333 -11.90 23.37 -16.42
N THR A 334 -12.64 22.66 -15.59
CA THR A 334 -12.43 22.64 -14.14
C THR A 334 -12.06 21.23 -13.68
N CYS A 335 -10.98 21.08 -12.93
CA CYS A 335 -10.58 19.84 -12.31
C CYS A 335 -10.91 19.88 -10.81
N TYR A 336 -11.54 18.81 -10.30
CA TYR A 336 -11.84 18.65 -8.88
C TYR A 336 -10.89 17.66 -8.26
N PHE A 337 -10.45 17.95 -7.03
CA PHE A 337 -9.55 17.08 -6.30
C PHE A 337 -9.60 17.33 -4.79
N TRP A 338 -9.11 16.36 -4.05
CA TRP A 338 -8.98 16.43 -2.61
C TRP A 338 -7.52 16.61 -2.22
N LEU A 339 -7.28 17.54 -1.30
CA LEU A 339 -5.97 17.69 -0.66
C LEU A 339 -6.07 17.22 0.79
N ALA A 340 -5.09 16.45 1.23
CA ALA A 340 -5.01 15.98 2.59
C ALA A 340 -3.56 16.00 3.10
N SER A 341 -3.39 15.79 4.41
CA SER A 341 -2.11 15.46 5.03
C SER A 341 -2.32 14.35 6.08
N PRO A 342 -1.27 13.76 6.64
CA PRO A 342 -1.42 12.73 7.69
C PRO A 342 -2.31 13.14 8.86
N VAL A 343 -2.45 14.44 9.12
CA VAL A 343 -3.17 15.03 10.26
C VAL A 343 -4.29 15.99 9.85
N GLN A 344 -4.48 16.22 8.55
CA GLN A 344 -5.56 17.05 8.01
C GLN A 344 -6.46 16.20 7.14
N PRO A 345 -7.75 16.03 7.51
CA PRO A 345 -8.74 15.36 6.67
C PRO A 345 -8.80 15.93 5.24
N PRO A 346 -9.23 15.13 4.25
CA PRO A 346 -9.34 15.61 2.88
C PRO A 346 -10.25 16.83 2.76
N ILE A 347 -9.74 17.87 2.11
CA ILE A 347 -10.48 19.09 1.74
C ILE A 347 -10.62 19.11 0.23
N ARG A 348 -11.83 19.41 -0.24
CA ARG A 348 -12.17 19.46 -1.67
C ARG A 348 -11.77 20.79 -2.28
N PHE A 349 -11.14 20.72 -3.45
CA PHE A 349 -10.72 21.88 -4.24
C PHE A 349 -11.19 21.76 -5.69
N ALA A 350 -11.42 22.90 -6.31
CA ALA A 350 -11.59 23.03 -7.75
C ALA A 350 -10.42 23.82 -8.33
N TYR A 351 -9.89 23.39 -9.47
CA TYR A 351 -8.89 24.14 -10.23
C TYR A 351 -9.47 24.52 -11.60
N SER A 352 -9.63 25.81 -11.84
CA SER A 352 -10.06 26.33 -13.13
C SER A 352 -8.86 26.44 -14.09
N LEU A 353 -8.85 25.66 -15.16
CA LEU A 353 -7.84 25.71 -16.21
C LEU A 353 -7.85 27.04 -16.97
N VAL A 354 -9.03 27.68 -17.09
CA VAL A 354 -9.21 28.96 -17.80
C VAL A 354 -8.65 30.12 -16.99
N GLU A 355 -8.99 30.15 -15.69
CA GLU A 355 -8.60 31.23 -14.81
C GLU A 355 -7.25 31.00 -14.12
N ASN A 356 -6.67 29.80 -14.27
CA ASN A 356 -5.47 29.37 -13.56
C ASN A 356 -5.57 29.59 -12.04
N LYS A 357 -6.71 29.24 -11.45
CA LYS A 357 -7.05 29.54 -10.08
C LYS A 357 -7.50 28.31 -9.31
N LEU A 358 -6.95 28.17 -8.10
CA LEU A 358 -7.39 27.18 -7.12
C LEU A 358 -8.47 27.77 -6.23
N ILE A 359 -9.58 27.05 -6.07
CA ILE A 359 -10.74 27.43 -5.27
C ILE A 359 -11.01 26.31 -4.27
N GLU A 360 -11.04 26.63 -2.99
CA GLU A 360 -11.45 25.71 -1.93
C GLU A 360 -12.99 25.61 -1.93
N LEU A 361 -13.49 24.37 -1.99
CA LEU A 361 -14.93 24.08 -1.99
C LEU A 361 -15.32 23.51 -0.62
N THR A 362 -15.45 24.35 0.37
CA THR A 362 -15.91 23.96 1.71
C THR A 362 -17.42 24.04 1.78
N GLU A 363 -18.09 22.89 1.81
CA GLU A 363 -19.56 22.82 2.03
C GLU A 363 -19.94 22.73 3.53
N GLN A 364 -18.97 22.48 4.43
CA GLN A 364 -19.21 22.38 5.88
C GLN A 364 -18.00 22.93 6.65
N GLU A 365 -18.26 23.60 7.78
CA GLU A 365 -17.23 23.92 8.78
C GLU A 365 -16.65 22.59 9.33
N MET A 366 -15.62 22.09 8.67
CA MET A 366 -14.84 20.98 9.24
C MET A 366 -14.23 21.47 10.55
N PRO A 367 -14.33 20.70 11.64
CA PRO A 367 -13.59 21.04 12.84
C PRO A 367 -12.13 21.16 12.44
N ILE A 368 -11.59 22.40 12.54
CA ILE A 368 -10.17 22.67 12.27
C ILE A 368 -9.39 21.63 13.08
N ALA A 369 -8.71 20.77 12.38
CA ALA A 369 -7.84 19.79 13.02
C ALA A 369 -6.91 20.55 13.98
N VAL A 370 -6.63 19.96 15.12
CA VAL A 370 -5.75 20.45 16.18
C VAL A 370 -4.68 21.35 15.59
N ASN A 371 -4.43 22.48 16.27
CA ASN A 371 -3.42 23.48 15.88
C ASN A 371 -2.05 22.79 15.65
N CYS A 372 -1.85 22.25 14.46
CA CYS A 372 -0.73 21.40 14.04
C CYS A 372 0.13 22.13 13.02
N HIS A 373 1.44 22.14 13.26
CA HIS A 373 2.42 22.69 12.35
C HIS A 373 3.02 21.60 11.46
N ALA A 374 3.12 21.90 10.17
CA ALA A 374 3.88 21.09 9.20
C ALA A 374 5.22 21.81 8.94
N VAL A 375 6.33 21.17 9.29
CA VAL A 375 7.69 21.69 9.08
C VAL A 375 8.38 20.86 8.01
N ARG A 376 8.99 21.53 7.03
CA ARG A 376 9.81 20.91 5.99
C ARG A 376 11.28 21.12 6.32
N LEU A 377 12.03 20.03 6.39
CA LEU A 377 13.46 20.01 6.69
C LEU A 377 14.21 19.23 5.60
N GLU A 378 15.53 19.40 5.58
CA GLU A 378 16.41 18.65 4.69
C GLU A 378 17.62 18.16 5.50
N ALA A 379 17.83 16.85 5.48
CA ALA A 379 18.99 16.20 6.09
C ALA A 379 20.08 15.95 5.04
N LYS A 380 21.33 16.21 5.40
CA LYS A 380 22.47 15.95 4.53
C LYS A 380 22.93 14.52 4.70
N SER A 381 22.76 13.69 3.64
CA SER A 381 23.17 12.29 3.62
C SER A 381 24.70 12.13 3.57
N LYS A 382 25.17 10.89 3.67
CA LYS A 382 26.60 10.55 3.68
C LYS A 382 27.34 11.01 2.43
N ASP A 383 26.65 11.02 1.29
CA ASP A 383 27.17 11.45 -0.02
C ASP A 383 26.82 12.89 -0.36
N GLU A 384 26.56 13.71 0.65
CA GLU A 384 26.27 15.15 0.54
C GLU A 384 24.90 15.49 -0.09
N ILE A 385 24.07 14.52 -0.45
CA ILE A 385 22.73 14.73 -1.01
C ILE A 385 21.77 15.21 0.09
N TRP A 386 20.93 16.19 -0.23
CA TRP A 386 19.88 16.68 0.65
C TRP A 386 18.64 15.82 0.58
N VAL A 387 18.20 15.28 1.73
CA VAL A 387 17.08 14.36 1.87
C VAL A 387 15.93 15.08 2.55
N PRO A 388 14.76 15.24 1.91
CA PRO A 388 13.63 15.95 2.50
C PRO A 388 13.01 15.17 3.67
N ILE A 389 12.54 15.91 4.67
CA ILE A 389 11.78 15.40 5.82
C ILE A 389 10.56 16.28 6.02
N THR A 390 9.41 15.68 6.28
CA THR A 390 8.20 16.39 6.71
C THR A 390 7.90 16.05 8.15
N VAL A 391 7.78 17.03 9.02
CA VAL A 391 7.50 16.85 10.45
C VAL A 391 6.18 17.53 10.80
N PHE A 392 5.30 16.80 11.49
CA PHE A 392 4.07 17.31 12.06
C PHE A 392 4.18 17.34 13.58
N HIS A 393 3.80 18.45 14.20
CA HIS A 393 3.78 18.59 15.65
C HIS A 393 2.75 19.62 16.10
N LYS A 394 2.31 19.51 17.35
CA LYS A 394 1.38 20.47 17.96
C LYS A 394 2.06 21.84 18.10
N ALA A 395 1.33 22.91 17.78
CA ALA A 395 1.79 24.27 18.03
C ALA A 395 2.13 24.47 19.53
N ASN A 396 3.14 25.30 19.82
CA ASN A 396 3.53 25.71 21.18
C ASN A 396 4.13 24.61 22.10
N SER A 397 4.88 23.67 21.56
CA SER A 397 5.65 22.75 22.40
C SER A 397 6.94 23.43 22.90
N VAL A 398 6.96 23.86 24.17
CA VAL A 398 8.11 24.54 24.80
C VAL A 398 9.29 23.61 25.08
N GLU A 399 9.04 22.29 25.16
CA GLU A 399 10.06 21.27 25.41
C GLU A 399 10.07 20.19 24.30
N LEU A 400 10.91 20.35 23.30
CA LEU A 400 11.00 19.42 22.18
C LEU A 400 11.73 18.11 22.54
N HIS A 401 12.86 18.18 23.25
CA HIS A 401 13.81 17.06 23.46
C HIS A 401 13.27 15.78 24.10
N ARG A 402 12.12 15.83 24.77
CA ARG A 402 11.48 14.68 25.44
C ARG A 402 10.15 14.28 24.81
N LYS A 403 9.84 14.81 23.63
CA LYS A 403 8.60 14.45 22.94
C LYS A 403 8.75 13.11 22.23
N PRO A 404 7.73 12.26 22.28
CA PRO A 404 7.72 11.03 21.50
C PRO A 404 7.66 11.37 20.01
N LEU A 405 8.51 10.70 19.23
CA LEU A 405 8.64 10.87 17.80
C LEU A 405 8.39 9.52 17.09
N LEU A 406 7.44 9.52 16.17
CA LEU A 406 7.21 8.39 15.27
C LEU A 406 7.71 8.75 13.87
N ILE A 407 8.69 7.99 13.39
CA ILE A 407 9.29 8.18 12.07
C ILE A 407 8.69 7.17 11.10
N HIS A 408 8.24 7.64 9.95
CA HIS A 408 7.75 6.83 8.84
C HIS A 408 8.75 6.83 7.70
N VAL A 409 9.01 5.64 7.13
CA VAL A 409 9.91 5.46 5.99
C VAL A 409 9.40 4.34 5.08
N TYR A 410 9.67 4.48 3.76
CA TYR A 410 9.42 3.43 2.77
C TYR A 410 10.65 3.19 1.88
N GLY A 411 10.96 4.06 0.92
CA GLY A 411 12.19 4.08 0.14
C GLY A 411 12.39 2.89 -0.79
N ALA A 412 11.33 2.46 -1.48
CA ALA A 412 11.37 1.39 -2.48
C ALA A 412 10.37 1.65 -3.62
N TYR A 413 10.58 0.99 -4.76
CA TYR A 413 9.70 0.96 -5.94
C TYR A 413 9.35 2.33 -6.54
N GLY A 414 10.06 3.37 -6.16
CA GLY A 414 9.71 4.74 -6.53
C GLY A 414 8.33 5.14 -6.02
N THR A 415 7.87 4.54 -4.94
CA THR A 415 6.61 4.87 -4.26
C THR A 415 6.89 5.85 -3.14
N ASP A 416 6.07 6.88 -3.04
CA ASP A 416 6.17 7.89 -1.98
C ASP A 416 5.76 7.28 -0.64
N VAL A 417 6.35 7.78 0.45
CA VAL A 417 5.87 7.43 1.79
C VAL A 417 4.42 7.89 1.94
N ASN A 418 3.54 7.02 2.43
CA ASN A 418 2.12 7.32 2.53
C ASN A 418 1.86 8.49 3.51
N MET A 419 1.38 9.60 2.98
CA MET A 419 1.02 10.80 3.73
C MET A 419 -0.48 11.13 3.64
N SER A 420 -1.33 10.13 3.37
CA SER A 420 -2.78 10.26 3.45
C SER A 420 -3.22 10.50 4.90
N PHE A 421 -4.39 11.10 5.06
CA PHE A 421 -4.99 11.31 6.37
C PHE A 421 -5.28 9.98 7.08
N LYS A 422 -4.93 9.95 8.37
CA LYS A 422 -5.26 8.83 9.26
C LYS A 422 -5.69 9.37 10.62
N PRO A 423 -6.89 9.01 11.11
CA PRO A 423 -7.38 9.47 12.41
C PRO A 423 -6.44 9.17 13.59
N GLU A 424 -5.73 8.02 13.55
CA GLU A 424 -4.72 7.67 14.56
C GLU A 424 -3.57 8.66 14.63
N ASN A 425 -3.16 9.26 13.51
CA ASN A 425 -2.11 10.27 13.50
C ASN A 425 -2.54 11.53 14.25
N LEU A 426 -3.80 11.92 14.09
CA LEU A 426 -4.36 13.06 14.80
C LEU A 426 -4.42 12.80 16.31
N MET A 427 -4.86 11.60 16.72
CA MET A 427 -4.84 11.17 18.11
C MET A 427 -3.41 11.22 18.70
N LEU A 428 -2.40 10.77 17.95
CA LEU A 428 -1.00 10.87 18.38
C LEU A 428 -0.53 12.32 18.56
N ILE A 429 -0.87 13.23 17.62
CA ILE A 429 -0.56 14.67 17.76
C ILE A 429 -1.25 15.25 18.99
N GLU A 430 -2.50 14.89 19.26
CA GLU A 430 -3.22 15.33 20.48
C GLU A 430 -2.51 14.88 21.76
N ASP A 431 -1.96 13.67 21.78
CA ASP A 431 -1.16 13.14 22.89
C ASP A 431 0.27 13.70 22.94
N GLY A 432 0.59 14.65 22.05
CA GLY A 432 1.88 15.35 22.04
C GLY A 432 3.00 14.61 21.32
N TRP A 433 2.69 13.59 20.54
CA TRP A 433 3.65 12.97 19.63
C TRP A 433 4.01 13.92 18.49
N MET A 434 5.19 13.68 17.94
CA MET A 434 5.60 14.24 16.64
C MET A 434 5.64 13.13 15.62
N LEU A 435 5.24 13.43 14.38
CA LEU A 435 5.26 12.50 13.26
C LEU A 435 6.26 13.01 12.22
N ALA A 436 7.23 12.21 11.85
CA ALA A 436 8.20 12.56 10.82
C ALA A 436 8.12 11.57 9.65
N TYR A 437 8.11 12.10 8.44
CA TYR A 437 8.11 11.34 7.19
C TYR A 437 9.43 11.59 6.48
N CYS A 438 10.26 10.52 6.36
CA CYS A 438 11.58 10.59 5.74
C CYS A 438 11.48 10.19 4.26
N HIS A 439 11.71 11.15 3.36
CA HIS A 439 11.58 10.99 1.91
C HIS A 439 12.89 10.48 1.30
N VAL A 440 13.29 9.28 1.69
CA VAL A 440 14.61 8.71 1.35
C VAL A 440 14.67 8.20 -0.09
N ARG A 441 15.87 8.11 -0.65
CA ARG A 441 16.11 7.53 -1.97
C ARG A 441 15.60 6.09 -2.08
N GLY A 442 15.12 5.74 -3.25
CA GLY A 442 14.35 4.52 -3.51
C GLY A 442 12.84 4.79 -3.53
N GLY A 443 12.37 5.85 -2.87
CA GLY A 443 11.03 6.40 -2.97
C GLY A 443 10.79 7.18 -4.26
N GLY A 444 9.61 7.78 -4.36
CA GLY A 444 9.15 8.51 -5.54
C GLY A 444 9.20 10.03 -5.45
N GLU A 445 9.40 10.57 -4.28
CA GLU A 445 9.12 11.97 -3.91
C GLU A 445 9.84 13.01 -4.77
N LEU A 446 11.05 12.71 -5.24
CA LEU A 446 11.81 13.56 -6.15
C LEU A 446 11.96 12.96 -7.55
N GLY A 447 11.05 12.07 -7.93
CA GLY A 447 10.95 11.51 -9.27
C GLY A 447 11.83 10.27 -9.51
N LEU A 448 11.91 9.87 -10.79
CA LEU A 448 12.52 8.61 -11.19
C LEU A 448 14.04 8.52 -10.88
N ALA A 449 14.76 9.64 -10.94
CA ALA A 449 16.17 9.67 -10.55
C ALA A 449 16.36 9.35 -9.08
N TRP A 450 15.46 9.86 -8.22
CA TRP A 450 15.45 9.58 -6.77
C TRP A 450 15.25 8.11 -6.47
N HIS A 451 14.34 7.46 -7.20
CA HIS A 451 14.15 6.01 -7.13
C HIS A 451 15.40 5.26 -7.57
N LYS A 452 15.94 5.56 -8.76
CA LYS A 452 17.12 4.90 -9.31
C LYS A 452 18.36 5.02 -8.42
N ASP A 453 18.46 6.11 -7.65
CA ASP A 453 19.56 6.33 -6.70
C ASP A 453 19.38 5.62 -5.37
N GLY A 454 18.30 4.86 -5.19
CA GLY A 454 18.04 4.06 -3.99
C GLY A 454 17.65 2.59 -4.27
N CYS A 455 17.84 2.08 -5.49
CA CYS A 455 17.56 0.69 -5.85
C CYS A 455 18.80 -0.07 -6.32
N THR A 456 18.71 -1.37 -6.49
CA THR A 456 19.76 -2.30 -6.93
C THR A 456 21.08 -2.09 -6.16
N THR A 457 22.16 -1.72 -6.83
CA THR A 457 23.51 -1.49 -6.25
C THR A 457 23.63 -0.18 -5.48
N LYS A 458 22.55 0.59 -5.32
CA LYS A 458 22.51 1.87 -4.59
C LYS A 458 21.60 1.84 -3.36
N LYS A 459 21.14 0.66 -2.93
CA LYS A 459 20.20 0.51 -1.79
C LYS A 459 20.74 1.09 -0.48
N HIS A 460 22.05 1.07 -0.27
CA HIS A 460 22.67 1.72 0.89
C HIS A 460 22.40 3.22 0.99
N ASN A 461 22.14 3.90 -0.14
CA ASN A 461 21.84 5.34 -0.11
C ASN A 461 20.58 5.62 0.72
N GLY A 462 19.47 4.87 0.50
CA GLY A 462 18.26 5.01 1.31
C GLY A 462 18.47 4.73 2.80
N ILE A 463 19.36 3.79 3.15
CA ILE A 463 19.73 3.48 4.55
C ILE A 463 20.51 4.66 5.17
N HIS A 464 21.48 5.21 4.43
CA HIS A 464 22.25 6.38 4.88
C HIS A 464 21.36 7.62 5.01
N ASP A 465 20.42 7.79 4.09
CA ASP A 465 19.42 8.86 4.11
C ASP A 465 18.57 8.80 5.38
N LEU A 466 18.01 7.61 5.69
CA LEU A 466 17.22 7.40 6.91
C LEU A 466 18.03 7.73 8.17
N LYS A 467 19.26 7.26 8.23
CA LYS A 467 20.19 7.57 9.34
C LYS A 467 20.43 9.08 9.47
N ALA A 468 20.66 9.77 8.35
CA ALA A 468 20.87 11.21 8.33
C ALA A 468 19.63 11.98 8.81
N CYS A 469 18.44 11.56 8.38
CA CYS A 469 17.17 12.15 8.83
C CYS A 469 17.00 12.01 10.34
N ILE A 470 17.20 10.83 10.92
CA ILE A 470 17.07 10.60 12.37
C ILE A 470 18.08 11.47 13.15
N ASN A 471 19.35 11.47 12.71
CA ASN A 471 20.39 12.28 13.35
C ASN A 471 20.07 13.78 13.32
N LEU A 472 19.52 14.29 12.21
CA LEU A 472 19.11 15.69 12.11
C LEU A 472 17.97 16.00 13.08
N LEU A 473 16.95 15.16 13.15
CA LEU A 473 15.82 15.35 14.06
C LEU A 473 16.26 15.38 15.52
N HIS A 474 17.19 14.50 15.92
CA HIS A 474 17.77 14.50 17.26
C HIS A 474 18.64 15.76 17.49
N LYS A 475 19.48 16.13 16.53
CA LYS A 475 20.35 17.33 16.62
C LYS A 475 19.53 18.61 16.75
N LEU A 476 18.41 18.72 16.05
CA LEU A 476 17.50 19.87 16.14
C LEU A 476 16.62 19.85 17.40
N GLY A 477 16.70 18.78 18.19
CA GLY A 477 15.98 18.67 19.45
C GLY A 477 14.50 18.30 19.30
N PHE A 478 14.06 17.79 18.14
CA PHE A 478 12.69 17.29 18.00
C PHE A 478 12.42 16.10 18.94
N SER A 479 13.42 15.24 19.16
CA SER A 479 13.34 14.11 20.08
C SER A 479 14.74 13.65 20.49
N CYS A 480 14.82 12.49 21.15
CA CYS A 480 16.06 11.77 21.42
C CYS A 480 15.85 10.26 21.25
N PRO A 481 16.90 9.43 21.19
CA PRO A 481 16.77 7.98 20.94
C PRO A 481 15.77 7.26 21.85
N MET A 482 15.71 7.64 23.14
CA MET A 482 14.79 7.05 24.14
C MET A 482 13.30 7.25 23.81
N TYR A 483 12.97 8.31 23.07
CA TYR A 483 11.61 8.69 22.72
C TYR A 483 11.33 8.60 21.22
N THR A 484 12.23 7.96 20.45
CA THR A 484 12.09 7.80 19.01
C THR A 484 11.66 6.38 18.66
N ALA A 485 10.57 6.27 17.92
CA ALA A 485 10.09 5.04 17.31
C ALA A 485 10.14 5.13 15.77
N LEU A 486 10.29 3.97 15.10
CA LEU A 486 10.32 3.84 13.65
C LEU A 486 9.18 2.93 13.19
N ALA A 487 8.40 3.39 12.22
CA ALA A 487 7.34 2.61 11.59
C ALA A 487 7.65 2.40 10.11
N SER A 488 7.42 1.19 9.61
CA SER A 488 7.59 0.87 8.20
C SER A 488 6.70 -0.30 7.76
N LEU A 489 6.44 -0.37 6.45
CA LEU A 489 5.57 -1.36 5.83
C LEU A 489 6.33 -2.09 4.71
N SER A 490 6.10 -3.40 4.56
CA SER A 490 6.50 -4.19 3.38
C SER A 490 7.99 -3.99 3.03
N ALA A 491 8.29 -3.56 1.81
CA ALA A 491 9.65 -3.31 1.31
C ALA A 491 10.43 -2.26 2.12
N GLY A 492 9.75 -1.29 2.73
CA GLY A 492 10.39 -0.33 3.63
C GLY A 492 11.01 -0.98 4.87
N GLY A 493 10.58 -2.19 5.22
CA GLY A 493 11.19 -3.04 6.24
C GLY A 493 12.67 -3.35 5.98
N VAL A 494 13.13 -3.30 4.71
CA VAL A 494 14.55 -3.51 4.36
C VAL A 494 15.41 -2.39 4.94
N LEU A 495 15.02 -1.13 4.73
CA LEU A 495 15.76 0.03 5.22
C LEU A 495 15.70 0.10 6.76
N ALA A 496 14.50 -0.11 7.32
CA ALA A 496 14.29 -0.13 8.76
C ALA A 496 15.11 -1.24 9.44
N GLY A 497 15.08 -2.46 8.90
CA GLY A 497 15.83 -3.61 9.42
C GLY A 497 17.34 -3.50 9.23
N ALA A 498 17.81 -2.86 8.15
CA ALA A 498 19.22 -2.58 7.96
C ALA A 498 19.73 -1.56 8.98
N LEU A 499 18.99 -0.46 9.20
CA LEU A 499 19.28 0.53 10.26
C LEU A 499 19.27 -0.13 11.66
N TYR A 500 18.30 -0.99 11.92
CA TYR A 500 18.14 -1.73 13.17
C TYR A 500 19.38 -2.57 13.51
N ASN A 501 20.05 -3.14 12.49
CA ASN A 501 21.29 -3.89 12.65
C ASN A 501 22.53 -3.00 12.76
N SER A 502 22.59 -1.90 11.99
CA SER A 502 23.80 -1.06 11.91
C SER A 502 23.88 -0.02 13.01
N ASP A 503 22.76 0.59 13.36
CA ASP A 503 22.68 1.74 14.27
C ASP A 503 21.52 1.62 15.30
N PRO A 504 21.48 0.51 16.07
CA PRO A 504 20.36 0.22 16.98
C PRO A 504 20.15 1.29 18.07
N HIS A 505 21.18 2.06 18.38
CA HIS A 505 21.14 3.11 19.40
C HIS A 505 20.32 4.36 19.01
N LEU A 506 19.92 4.49 17.75
CA LEU A 506 19.20 5.68 17.25
C LEU A 506 17.71 5.69 17.60
N ILE A 507 17.13 4.53 17.90
CA ILE A 507 15.69 4.41 18.17
C ILE A 507 15.44 3.53 19.41
N ARG A 508 14.31 3.74 20.08
CA ARG A 508 13.89 2.93 21.22
C ARG A 508 13.05 1.72 20.82
N ALA A 509 12.19 1.91 19.82
CA ALA A 509 11.24 0.89 19.38
C ALA A 509 11.00 0.94 17.87
N MET A 510 10.56 -0.18 17.30
CA MET A 510 10.22 -0.29 15.88
C MET A 510 8.93 -1.08 15.69
N VAL A 511 8.05 -0.60 14.82
CA VAL A 511 6.82 -1.28 14.41
C VAL A 511 6.89 -1.54 12.91
N LEU A 512 6.74 -2.81 12.51
CA LEU A 512 6.82 -3.23 11.12
C LEU A 512 5.56 -4.01 10.73
N GLN A 513 4.96 -3.64 9.60
CA GLN A 513 3.82 -4.35 9.04
C GLN A 513 4.23 -5.11 7.79
N SER A 514 4.00 -6.43 7.77
CA SER A 514 4.37 -7.35 6.67
C SER A 514 5.76 -7.07 6.07
N PRO A 515 6.84 -6.93 6.90
CA PRO A 515 8.11 -6.39 6.45
C PRO A 515 8.91 -7.39 5.61
N PHE A 516 9.55 -6.90 4.56
CA PHE A 516 10.50 -7.68 3.77
C PHE A 516 11.88 -7.67 4.43
N LEU A 517 12.24 -8.73 5.19
CA LEU A 517 13.45 -8.79 6.00
C LEU A 517 14.47 -9.85 5.56
N ASP A 518 14.08 -10.81 4.71
CA ASP A 518 14.94 -11.88 4.19
C ASP A 518 15.15 -11.72 2.68
N VAL A 519 15.71 -10.57 2.29
CA VAL A 519 15.85 -10.17 0.88
C VAL A 519 16.69 -11.18 0.09
N LEU A 520 17.86 -11.56 0.61
CA LEU A 520 18.79 -12.42 -0.13
C LEU A 520 18.20 -13.79 -0.45
N ASN A 521 17.61 -14.48 0.55
CA ASN A 521 17.07 -15.81 0.33
C ASN A 521 15.83 -15.76 -0.60
N THR A 522 15.01 -14.71 -0.49
CA THR A 522 13.87 -14.51 -1.39
C THR A 522 14.33 -14.28 -2.83
N MET A 523 15.30 -13.43 -3.06
CA MET A 523 15.82 -13.14 -4.40
C MET A 523 16.63 -14.28 -5.03
N LEU A 524 17.06 -15.25 -4.22
CA LEU A 524 17.70 -16.50 -4.67
C LEU A 524 16.70 -17.62 -4.99
N ASP A 525 15.40 -17.43 -4.77
CA ASP A 525 14.39 -18.42 -5.08
C ASP A 525 13.55 -17.98 -6.30
N PRO A 526 13.84 -18.49 -7.51
CA PRO A 526 13.11 -18.11 -8.73
C PRO A 526 11.68 -18.68 -8.80
N HIS A 527 11.32 -19.57 -7.87
CA HIS A 527 9.97 -20.18 -7.83
C HIS A 527 8.94 -19.31 -7.09
N LEU A 528 9.41 -18.29 -6.35
CA LEU A 528 8.52 -17.34 -5.71
C LEU A 528 7.87 -16.42 -6.76
N PRO A 529 6.60 -16.08 -6.61
CA PRO A 529 5.82 -15.39 -7.67
C PRO A 529 6.41 -14.07 -8.13
N LEU A 530 7.03 -13.31 -7.22
CA LEU A 530 7.49 -11.94 -7.50
C LEU A 530 9.00 -11.83 -7.75
N THR A 531 9.80 -12.89 -7.53
CA THR A 531 11.27 -12.79 -7.57
C THR A 531 11.80 -12.17 -8.87
N ILE A 532 11.24 -12.54 -10.03
CA ILE A 532 11.72 -12.03 -11.32
C ILE A 532 11.34 -10.55 -11.51
N GLU A 533 10.12 -10.18 -11.14
CA GLU A 533 9.64 -8.79 -11.19
C GLU A 533 10.46 -7.89 -10.27
N GLU A 534 10.82 -8.39 -9.10
CA GLU A 534 11.55 -7.68 -8.06
C GLU A 534 13.04 -7.44 -8.40
N GLN A 535 13.57 -8.07 -9.46
CA GLN A 535 14.97 -7.87 -9.87
C GLN A 535 15.28 -6.43 -10.28
N GLU A 536 14.30 -5.64 -10.74
CA GLU A 536 14.51 -4.22 -11.04
C GLU A 536 14.73 -3.37 -9.78
N GLU A 537 14.19 -3.80 -8.65
CA GLU A 537 14.35 -3.10 -7.36
C GLU A 537 15.57 -3.58 -6.59
N TRP A 538 15.77 -4.90 -6.48
CA TRP A 538 16.79 -5.48 -5.62
C TRP A 538 18.04 -5.95 -6.37
N GLY A 539 17.96 -6.17 -7.69
CA GLY A 539 19.00 -6.79 -8.50
C GLY A 539 18.79 -8.29 -8.68
N ASN A 540 19.65 -8.92 -9.49
CA ASN A 540 19.54 -10.35 -9.82
C ASN A 540 20.72 -11.15 -9.24
N PRO A 541 20.63 -11.66 -8.00
CA PRO A 541 21.70 -12.43 -7.36
C PRO A 541 21.83 -13.85 -7.90
N LEU A 542 20.92 -14.33 -8.77
CA LEU A 542 20.97 -15.65 -9.38
C LEU A 542 22.08 -15.75 -10.44
N VAL A 543 22.37 -14.63 -11.11
CA VAL A 543 23.34 -14.59 -12.23
C VAL A 543 24.52 -13.66 -11.97
N ASP A 544 24.45 -12.79 -10.96
CA ASP A 544 25.50 -11.83 -10.61
C ASP A 544 25.93 -11.97 -9.15
N GLU A 545 27.13 -12.52 -8.95
CA GLU A 545 27.70 -12.72 -7.61
C GLU A 545 28.00 -11.38 -6.90
N ASN A 546 28.35 -10.31 -7.64
CA ASN A 546 28.53 -8.97 -7.05
C ASN A 546 27.21 -8.44 -6.51
N CYS A 547 26.12 -8.63 -7.25
CA CYS A 547 24.77 -8.29 -6.79
C CYS A 547 24.41 -9.07 -5.53
N LYS A 548 24.71 -10.37 -5.47
CA LYS A 548 24.45 -11.22 -4.32
C LYS A 548 25.21 -10.75 -3.07
N GLU A 549 26.50 -10.48 -3.16
CA GLU A 549 27.29 -9.95 -2.03
C GLU A 549 26.82 -8.54 -1.62
N TYR A 550 26.39 -7.72 -2.59
CA TYR A 550 25.81 -6.41 -2.31
C TYR A 550 24.49 -6.53 -1.52
N ILE A 551 23.54 -7.38 -1.95
CA ILE A 551 22.30 -7.65 -1.20
C ILE A 551 22.62 -8.16 0.20
N LYS A 552 23.55 -9.09 0.32
CA LYS A 552 23.98 -9.66 1.61
C LYS A 552 24.48 -8.57 2.57
N SER A 553 25.13 -7.51 2.06
CA SER A 553 25.70 -6.44 2.88
C SER A 553 24.64 -5.62 3.63
N TYR A 554 23.42 -5.50 3.11
CA TYR A 554 22.33 -4.76 3.74
C TYR A 554 21.14 -5.62 4.19
N CYS A 555 21.04 -6.88 3.73
CA CYS A 555 19.91 -7.75 4.04
C CYS A 555 19.68 -7.86 5.55
N PRO A 556 18.52 -7.47 6.08
CA PRO A 556 18.28 -7.49 7.52
C PRO A 556 18.53 -8.85 8.17
N TYR A 557 18.05 -9.94 7.57
CA TYR A 557 18.24 -11.30 8.09
C TYR A 557 19.71 -11.69 8.14
N GLN A 558 20.51 -11.36 7.12
CA GLN A 558 21.90 -11.76 7.06
C GLN A 558 22.75 -11.07 8.13
N ASN A 559 22.45 -9.81 8.45
CA ASN A 559 23.24 -8.94 9.29
C ASN A 559 22.84 -8.93 10.78
N ILE A 560 21.95 -9.84 11.21
CA ILE A 560 21.67 -10.02 12.64
C ILE A 560 22.91 -10.57 13.35
N ARG A 561 23.35 -9.88 14.42
CA ARG A 561 24.50 -10.24 15.27
C ARG A 561 24.16 -9.99 16.75
N PRO A 562 24.87 -10.62 17.71
CA PRO A 562 24.69 -10.30 19.12
C PRO A 562 25.03 -8.85 19.44
N GLN A 563 24.04 -8.07 19.85
CA GLN A 563 24.14 -6.67 20.28
C GLN A 563 22.88 -6.25 21.03
N HIS A 564 22.90 -5.05 21.65
CA HIS A 564 21.69 -4.47 22.22
C HIS A 564 20.78 -3.92 21.13
N TYR A 565 19.63 -4.54 20.94
CA TYR A 565 18.63 -4.11 19.97
C TYR A 565 17.55 -3.23 20.61
N PRO A 566 16.91 -2.32 19.86
CA PRO A 566 15.62 -1.73 20.22
C PRO A 566 14.53 -2.79 20.33
N SER A 567 13.43 -2.48 20.99
CA SER A 567 12.25 -3.34 20.94
C SER A 567 11.60 -3.33 19.57
N VAL A 568 11.05 -4.47 19.13
CA VAL A 568 10.41 -4.60 17.81
C VAL A 568 9.09 -5.33 17.89
N PHE A 569 8.08 -4.79 17.19
CA PHE A 569 6.77 -5.38 16.97
C PHE A 569 6.57 -5.60 15.48
N ILE A 570 6.30 -6.83 15.07
CA ILE A 570 6.06 -7.21 13.68
C ILE A 570 4.66 -7.80 13.57
N THR A 571 3.84 -7.24 12.67
CA THR A 571 2.55 -7.80 12.27
C THR A 571 2.67 -8.43 10.90
N VAL A 572 2.11 -9.62 10.71
CA VAL A 572 2.07 -10.32 9.41
C VAL A 572 0.81 -11.17 9.31
N SER A 573 0.29 -11.36 8.11
CA SER A 573 -0.81 -12.28 7.83
C SER A 573 -0.30 -13.68 7.49
N GLU A 574 -0.99 -14.72 7.97
CA GLU A 574 -0.58 -16.12 7.74
C GLU A 574 -0.53 -16.47 6.25
N ASN A 575 -1.45 -15.92 5.45
CA ASN A 575 -1.58 -16.18 4.03
C ASN A 575 -0.93 -15.12 3.14
N ASP A 576 -0.01 -14.30 3.67
CA ASP A 576 0.72 -13.32 2.87
C ASP A 576 1.55 -14.03 1.78
N GLN A 577 1.13 -13.83 0.52
CA GLN A 577 1.80 -14.43 -0.64
C GLN A 577 2.93 -13.55 -1.19
N ARG A 578 3.01 -12.28 -0.79
CA ARG A 578 4.05 -11.33 -1.22
C ARG A 578 5.29 -11.43 -0.35
N VAL A 579 5.08 -11.49 0.98
CA VAL A 579 6.15 -11.64 1.97
C VAL A 579 5.91 -12.94 2.77
N PRO A 580 6.53 -14.05 2.38
CA PRO A 580 6.28 -15.35 3.01
C PRO A 580 6.59 -15.36 4.51
N LEU A 581 5.62 -15.79 5.34
CA LEU A 581 5.74 -15.89 6.79
C LEU A 581 6.95 -16.72 7.24
N ALA A 582 7.35 -17.73 6.45
CA ALA A 582 8.54 -18.55 6.76
C ALA A 582 9.84 -17.74 6.88
N GLY A 583 10.02 -16.69 6.06
CA GLY A 583 11.15 -15.78 6.15
C GLY A 583 11.16 -14.99 7.46
N LEU A 584 10.00 -14.52 7.88
CA LEU A 584 9.85 -13.77 9.13
C LEU A 584 10.02 -14.65 10.37
N LEU A 585 9.54 -15.88 10.37
CA LEU A 585 9.80 -16.83 11.46
C LEU A 585 11.31 -17.11 11.61
N ARG A 586 12.03 -17.31 10.51
CA ARG A 586 13.50 -17.44 10.54
C ARG A 586 14.17 -16.19 11.11
N TYR A 587 13.74 -15.01 10.66
CA TYR A 587 14.24 -13.72 11.16
C TYR A 587 14.07 -13.58 12.67
N ILE A 588 12.86 -13.81 13.18
CA ILE A 588 12.55 -13.71 14.62
C ILE A 588 13.38 -14.71 15.45
N CYS A 589 13.49 -15.95 15.00
CA CYS A 589 14.30 -16.95 15.69
C CYS A 589 15.78 -16.53 15.80
N LYS A 590 16.36 -16.03 14.71
CA LYS A 590 17.74 -15.54 14.68
C LYS A 590 17.92 -14.31 15.56
N LEU A 591 16.97 -13.37 15.51
CA LEU A 591 17.00 -12.16 16.33
C LEU A 591 16.91 -12.47 17.82
N ARG A 592 15.95 -13.31 18.25
CA ARG A 592 15.81 -13.71 19.66
C ARG A 592 17.06 -14.43 20.16
N LYS A 593 17.69 -15.25 19.31
CA LYS A 593 18.98 -15.88 19.65
C LYS A 593 20.05 -14.82 19.86
N ALA A 594 20.22 -13.88 18.93
CA ALA A 594 21.23 -12.83 19.03
C ALA A 594 21.03 -11.94 20.27
N VAL A 595 19.78 -11.64 20.64
CA VAL A 595 19.44 -10.90 21.86
C VAL A 595 19.83 -11.68 23.11
N ARG A 596 19.57 -12.99 23.16
CA ARG A 596 20.00 -13.86 24.29
C ARG A 596 21.51 -13.98 24.39
N ASP A 597 22.18 -14.28 23.24
CA ASP A 597 23.63 -14.43 23.21
C ASP A 597 24.31 -13.14 23.71
N TYR A 598 23.78 -11.97 23.37
CA TYR A 598 24.27 -10.68 23.87
C TYR A 598 24.05 -10.54 25.39
N ALA A 599 22.89 -10.91 25.92
CA ALA A 599 22.58 -10.81 27.33
C ALA A 599 23.44 -11.77 28.18
N GLU A 600 23.72 -12.99 27.67
CA GLU A 600 24.55 -13.98 28.32
C GLU A 600 26.04 -13.60 28.34
N ALA A 601 26.50 -12.85 27.33
CA ALA A 601 27.88 -12.38 27.24
C ALA A 601 28.21 -11.22 28.18
N LYS A 602 27.18 -10.59 28.82
CA LYS A 602 27.38 -9.44 29.72
C LYS A 602 27.86 -9.85 31.09
N THR A 603 28.78 -9.07 31.64
CA THR A 603 29.24 -9.19 33.02
C THR A 603 28.19 -8.75 34.02
N THR A 604 28.33 -9.12 35.31
CA THR A 604 27.40 -8.88 36.41
C THR A 604 26.98 -7.41 36.60
N ASP A 605 27.89 -6.46 36.29
CA ASP A 605 27.66 -5.02 36.50
C ASP A 605 26.75 -4.38 35.44
N GLU A 606 26.53 -5.04 34.29
CA GLU A 606 25.66 -4.55 33.21
C GLU A 606 24.29 -5.26 33.16
N LYS A 607 23.97 -6.11 34.12
CA LYS A 607 22.71 -6.90 34.17
C LYS A 607 21.43 -6.08 34.42
N GLY A 608 21.55 -4.75 34.64
CA GLY A 608 20.42 -3.86 34.84
C GLY A 608 19.74 -3.34 33.55
N LEU A 609 20.26 -3.67 32.36
CA LEU A 609 19.64 -3.21 31.11
C LEU A 609 18.37 -4.01 30.79
N GLN A 610 17.26 -3.30 30.60
CA GLN A 610 15.99 -3.91 30.18
C GLN A 610 16.16 -4.62 28.83
N MET A 611 15.77 -5.90 28.80
CA MET A 611 15.78 -6.69 27.56
C MET A 611 14.76 -6.14 26.57
N PRO A 612 15.11 -6.07 25.26
CA PRO A 612 14.18 -5.62 24.26
C PRO A 612 13.02 -6.61 24.08
N SER A 613 11.84 -6.07 23.90
CA SER A 613 10.64 -6.85 23.51
C SER A 613 10.74 -7.21 22.03
N VAL A 614 10.66 -8.49 21.69
CA VAL A 614 10.62 -8.98 20.31
C VAL A 614 9.28 -9.69 20.11
N ILE A 615 8.33 -9.03 19.46
CA ILE A 615 6.96 -9.51 19.30
C ILE A 615 6.66 -9.77 17.84
N LEU A 616 6.10 -10.94 17.54
CA LEU A 616 5.53 -11.28 16.24
C LEU A 616 4.04 -11.56 16.41
N ASP A 617 3.23 -10.75 15.79
CA ASP A 617 1.79 -10.88 15.70
C ASP A 617 1.42 -11.50 14.36
N VAL A 618 0.99 -12.77 14.36
CA VAL A 618 0.56 -13.49 13.16
C VAL A 618 -0.95 -13.51 13.10
N GLN A 619 -1.50 -12.74 12.17
CA GLN A 619 -2.93 -12.64 11.94
C GLN A 619 -3.45 -13.87 11.18
N PRO A 620 -4.47 -14.55 11.68
CA PRO A 620 -5.06 -15.70 11.02
C PRO A 620 -5.80 -15.26 9.74
N GLY A 621 -5.61 -15.97 8.66
CA GLY A 621 -6.18 -15.55 7.37
C GLY A 621 -5.48 -14.30 6.83
N GLY A 622 -6.19 -13.48 6.06
CA GLY A 622 -5.71 -12.23 5.51
C GLY A 622 -4.68 -12.39 4.38
N SER A 623 -4.56 -11.36 3.56
CA SER A 623 -3.53 -11.22 2.55
C SER A 623 -2.38 -10.32 3.07
N HIS A 624 -1.69 -9.62 2.20
CA HIS A 624 -0.64 -8.66 2.57
C HIS A 624 -1.16 -7.47 3.42
N CYS A 625 -2.46 -7.21 3.41
CA CYS A 625 -3.14 -6.17 4.21
C CYS A 625 -4.16 -6.79 5.16
N ALA A 626 -4.64 -6.01 6.14
CA ALA A 626 -5.68 -6.44 7.08
C ALA A 626 -6.97 -6.86 6.35
N SER A 627 -7.64 -7.89 6.85
CA SER A 627 -8.81 -8.50 6.21
C SER A 627 -10.10 -7.70 6.41
N SER A 628 -10.21 -6.97 7.52
CA SER A 628 -11.38 -6.16 7.85
C SER A 628 -10.99 -4.85 8.52
N TRP A 629 -11.95 -3.92 8.58
CA TRP A 629 -11.83 -2.69 9.34
C TRP A 629 -11.55 -2.95 10.83
N GLU A 630 -12.29 -3.87 11.44
CA GLU A 630 -12.13 -4.19 12.85
C GLU A 630 -10.76 -4.80 13.14
N ASP A 631 -10.25 -5.68 12.26
CA ASP A 631 -8.90 -6.24 12.37
C ASP A 631 -7.85 -5.15 12.27
N SER A 632 -8.00 -4.22 11.31
CA SER A 632 -7.10 -3.08 11.15
C SER A 632 -7.06 -2.22 12.40
N LEU A 633 -8.22 -1.88 12.96
CA LEU A 633 -8.33 -1.09 14.18
C LEU A 633 -7.70 -1.80 15.40
N ASN A 634 -7.95 -3.09 15.54
CA ASN A 634 -7.33 -3.91 16.60
C ASN A 634 -5.81 -3.96 16.45
N GLN A 635 -5.29 -4.13 15.22
CA GLN A 635 -3.85 -4.12 14.96
C GLN A 635 -3.21 -2.79 15.33
N VAL A 636 -3.81 -1.66 14.91
CA VAL A 636 -3.32 -0.31 15.26
C VAL A 636 -3.33 -0.12 16.77
N ALA A 637 -4.40 -0.50 17.48
CA ALA A 637 -4.50 -0.38 18.93
C ALA A 637 -3.39 -1.15 19.66
N VAL A 638 -3.10 -2.38 19.21
CA VAL A 638 -2.04 -3.23 19.80
C VAL A 638 -0.65 -2.66 19.50
N GLN A 639 -0.41 -2.18 18.29
CA GLN A 639 0.85 -1.55 17.90
C GLN A 639 1.10 -0.27 18.70
N LEU A 640 0.08 0.58 18.87
CA LEU A 640 0.19 1.78 19.69
C LEU A 640 0.43 1.42 21.17
N THR A 641 -0.25 0.39 21.69
CA THR A 641 -0.01 -0.11 23.05
C THR A 641 1.46 -0.47 23.25
N PHE A 642 2.07 -1.18 22.29
CA PHE A 642 3.48 -1.51 22.31
C PHE A 642 4.35 -0.25 22.33
N LEU A 643 4.10 0.72 21.43
CA LEU A 643 4.88 1.96 21.37
C LEU A 643 4.79 2.79 22.65
N TYR A 644 3.58 3.00 23.18
CA TYR A 644 3.39 3.73 24.44
C TYR A 644 4.13 3.07 25.60
N ASN A 645 4.11 1.72 25.64
CA ASN A 645 4.81 0.98 26.69
C ASN A 645 6.33 1.10 26.57
N GLU A 646 6.88 0.87 25.37
CA GLU A 646 8.33 0.88 25.17
C GLU A 646 8.94 2.28 25.35
N LEU A 647 8.21 3.33 25.03
CA LEU A 647 8.64 4.72 25.25
C LEU A 647 8.32 5.21 26.69
N GLY A 648 7.74 4.39 27.54
CA GLY A 648 7.39 4.75 28.92
C GLY A 648 6.33 5.84 29.02
N LEU A 649 5.38 5.86 28.07
CA LEU A 649 4.32 6.87 27.99
C LEU A 649 3.05 6.40 28.68
N ASP A 650 2.40 7.32 29.38
CA ASP A 650 1.09 7.07 29.97
C ASP A 650 -0.04 7.41 28.96
N THR A 651 -1.09 6.60 28.98
CA THR A 651 -2.30 6.82 28.16
C THR A 651 -3.38 7.60 28.92
N GLN A 652 -3.07 8.17 30.06
CA GLN A 652 -4.03 8.83 30.97
C GLN A 652 -4.36 10.28 30.65
N LYS A 653 -4.04 10.79 29.48
CA LYS A 653 -4.44 12.17 29.12
C LYS A 653 -5.50 12.16 28.06
#